data_dd1bfae0a55a407aec2dc73bfff06359
#
_entry.id   dd1bfae0a55a407aec2dc73bfff06359
#
_cell.length_a   1.000
_cell.length_b   1.000
_cell.length_c   1.000
_cell.angle_alpha   90.00
_cell.angle_beta   90.00
_cell.angle_gamma   90.00
#
_symmetry.space_group_name_H-M   'P 1'
#
loop_
_entity.id
_entity.type
_entity.pdbx_description
1 polymer ?
#
loop_
_entity_poly.entity_id
_entity_poly.type
_entity_poly.pdbx_seq_one_letter_code
_entity_poly.pdbx_strand_id
1 'polypeptide(L)'
;MKPAPLLLALCAGVLAPLAPAASGGAEPVGFWRFEKDVKSEVQNAGVGVAQRRAGAEFFYSDEVPGHYIYDPLRRLSYPDNASLNFQSKEGASDALEIALDAAKAGLAGESVTLELFFKPDGEWAGPLAMKARADDTAAEWGLEATYFAQHRQTYLHAFFTAPGGKTEHFRGGHYGTSAQVFKDNLGWRHLAFVHDVAVKTLTCYIDYYQAKTIAAPGEMRWDAAPFFIGGGVQGAAFAGKIDEVRLTRGALRPAQFLRARAEPIKDVSFESVATVLPRASGYIDAKESFGAVGDGRTDDTAALNTAFATLANRVPLAYHTLYLPPGTYLVSDTLLSGRFFTVIGAGADKTTIKLRDKADGFQNPADPRPVWRASSTKGPPGSNGAVNGSSISLYISGLAIDTGKGNPGAKGIEYHSNNIGRLEDVAIRSGDGAGVAGLDLTHKTNGPAFITRVRVSGFDYGITSAWQEYSMTLEHITLDGQRKAGIANRENILAIRDLRSANKVPALESEGENSMITLLDSTLTGGGSDVAAMRVEGALYALRVKTDGYKAAVEKRVPGDKGHAAPMELIAGPVLDEYIAGQVTVGHGQPKGALKLPIEDPPEVPWGDLAKDWVNVQNFEAKKAGDDWAPAIQAAIDSGAKTVYFPRGEYPVQSSIHLRGKTERLYGMHCGIGRAKGFAADEPALIFDEPDAARTVVIERLAIAGLRHASPATMVLKSAGPGRYTNAPGCGKLFLEDLGDADFHFDHPQKVWARQWNPELHGAGPCITSHGATIWCLGFKTEYDSSKLWADAGAQTEILGAFIYPIGPIPADRPIFKNTDARMSVIYGTSVYQSDHALHILDTAGSDVKEIGKDALKWAGSRARMDLFTSDATGK
;
A
#
# COMPACT_ATOMS: atom_id res chain seq x y z
N MET A 1 -58.02 45.70 2.09
CA MET A 1 -56.87 46.32 1.39
C MET A 1 -55.82 45.22 1.21
N LYS A 2 -55.63 44.79 -0.02
CA LYS A 2 -54.58 43.80 -0.37
C LYS A 2 -53.28 44.53 -0.62
N PRO A 3 -52.09 44.06 -0.17
CA PRO A 3 -50.82 44.60 -0.67
C PRO A 3 -50.42 43.92 -2.01
N ALA A 4 -49.89 44.69 -2.91
CA ALA A 4 -49.41 44.29 -4.22
C ALA A 4 -48.07 43.53 -4.14
N PRO A 5 -47.75 42.66 -5.12
CA PRO A 5 -46.49 41.91 -5.13
C PRO A 5 -45.34 42.75 -5.69
N LEU A 6 -44.21 42.71 -4.98
CA LEU A 6 -42.93 43.25 -5.40
C LEU A 6 -42.32 42.33 -6.47
N LEU A 7 -42.13 42.87 -7.66
CA LEU A 7 -41.42 42.16 -8.74
C LEU A 7 -39.91 42.22 -8.45
N LEU A 8 -39.31 41.04 -8.14
CA LEU A 8 -37.87 40.88 -8.14
C LEU A 8 -37.41 40.58 -9.58
N ALA A 9 -36.72 41.51 -10.18
CA ALA A 9 -36.05 41.28 -11.47
C ALA A 9 -34.84 40.37 -11.24
N LEU A 10 -34.91 39.10 -11.69
CA LEU A 10 -33.75 38.23 -11.84
C LEU A 10 -32.90 38.69 -13.02
N CYS A 11 -31.75 39.27 -12.77
CA CYS A 11 -30.70 39.38 -13.79
C CYS A 11 -30.14 37.98 -14.05
N ALA A 12 -30.65 37.29 -15.04
CA ALA A 12 -30.04 36.10 -15.60
C ALA A 12 -28.77 36.51 -16.37
N GLY A 13 -27.63 36.50 -15.69
CA GLY A 13 -26.34 36.50 -16.34
C GLY A 13 -26.19 35.19 -17.10
N VAL A 14 -26.36 35.24 -18.42
CA VAL A 14 -25.99 34.14 -19.31
C VAL A 14 -24.49 33.95 -19.21
N LEU A 15 -24.05 33.02 -18.37
CA LEU A 15 -22.72 32.41 -18.47
C LEU A 15 -22.72 31.66 -19.81
N ALA A 16 -22.12 32.24 -20.82
CA ALA A 16 -21.76 31.50 -22.02
C ALA A 16 -20.96 30.27 -21.59
N PRO A 17 -21.29 29.06 -22.05
CA PRO A 17 -20.43 27.92 -21.83
C PRO A 17 -19.09 28.26 -22.47
N LEU A 18 -18.02 28.22 -21.66
CA LEU A 18 -16.66 28.16 -22.19
C LEU A 18 -16.66 26.99 -23.16
N ALA A 19 -16.58 27.31 -24.44
CA ALA A 19 -16.38 26.30 -25.47
C ALA A 19 -15.17 25.47 -25.03
N PRO A 20 -15.25 24.13 -25.03
CA PRO A 20 -14.05 23.31 -24.84
C PRO A 20 -13.09 23.78 -25.94
N ALA A 21 -11.87 24.19 -25.55
CA ALA A 21 -10.81 24.40 -26.50
C ALA A 21 -10.85 23.22 -27.46
N ALA A 22 -10.96 23.50 -28.76
CA ALA A 22 -10.96 22.49 -29.79
C ALA A 22 -9.64 21.73 -29.69
N SER A 23 -9.60 20.68 -28.91
CA SER A 23 -8.57 19.68 -28.97
C SER A 23 -8.78 18.97 -30.30
N GLY A 24 -7.95 19.23 -31.28
CA GLY A 24 -7.82 18.35 -32.43
C GLY A 24 -7.70 16.94 -31.87
N GLY A 25 -8.64 16.06 -32.25
CA GLY A 25 -8.70 14.71 -31.62
C GLY A 25 -7.35 14.03 -31.74
N ALA A 26 -6.92 13.35 -30.69
CA ALA A 26 -5.69 12.57 -30.70
C ALA A 26 -5.75 11.54 -31.85
N GLU A 27 -4.74 11.51 -32.70
CA GLU A 27 -4.75 10.72 -33.93
C GLU A 27 -3.41 9.98 -34.11
N PRO A 28 -3.42 8.63 -34.19
CA PRO A 28 -2.22 7.89 -34.52
C PRO A 28 -1.69 8.29 -35.91
N VAL A 29 -0.41 8.58 -36.01
CA VAL A 29 0.28 8.87 -37.28
C VAL A 29 1.17 7.71 -37.75
N GLY A 30 1.56 6.84 -36.84
CA GLY A 30 2.25 5.58 -37.12
C GLY A 30 1.91 4.53 -36.06
N PHE A 31 1.69 3.30 -36.46
CA PHE A 31 1.40 2.18 -35.57
C PHE A 31 1.95 0.90 -36.17
N TRP A 32 3.07 0.41 -35.60
CA TRP A 32 3.81 -0.77 -36.05
C TRP A 32 3.57 -1.91 -35.08
N ARG A 33 2.90 -2.96 -35.53
CA ARG A 33 2.45 -4.09 -34.73
C ARG A 33 3.33 -5.32 -34.83
N PHE A 34 4.19 -5.37 -35.83
CA PHE A 34 5.16 -6.42 -36.06
C PHE A 34 4.58 -7.84 -36.26
N GLU A 35 3.36 -7.95 -36.74
CA GLU A 35 2.66 -9.20 -37.05
C GLU A 35 3.28 -9.88 -38.28
N LYS A 36 4.58 -10.21 -38.22
CA LYS A 36 5.42 -10.76 -39.30
C LYS A 36 5.65 -9.82 -40.48
N ASP A 37 5.36 -8.54 -40.31
CA ASP A 37 5.78 -7.47 -41.21
C ASP A 37 6.15 -6.21 -40.44
N VAL A 38 6.68 -5.18 -41.09
CA VAL A 38 7.11 -3.93 -40.52
C VAL A 38 6.29 -2.75 -41.01
N LYS A 39 5.09 -3.00 -41.53
CA LYS A 39 4.21 -1.95 -42.03
C LYS A 39 3.48 -1.26 -40.87
N SER A 40 3.18 -0.01 -41.07
CA SER A 40 2.29 0.70 -40.16
C SER A 40 0.82 0.38 -40.46
N GLU A 41 0.05 0.09 -39.43
CA GLU A 41 -1.41 -0.06 -39.50
C GLU A 41 -2.13 1.26 -39.85
N VAL A 42 -1.39 2.38 -39.72
CA VAL A 42 -1.88 3.71 -40.06
C VAL A 42 -1.16 4.23 -41.29
N GLN A 43 -1.90 4.59 -42.30
CA GLN A 43 -1.36 5.27 -43.47
C GLN A 43 -1.33 6.77 -43.23
N ASN A 44 -0.13 7.36 -43.25
CA ASN A 44 0.09 8.78 -43.11
C ASN A 44 1.15 9.21 -44.13
N ALA A 45 0.84 10.25 -44.93
CA ALA A 45 1.71 10.71 -46.02
C ALA A 45 3.08 11.21 -45.53
N GLY A 46 3.22 11.56 -44.28
CA GLY A 46 4.49 11.96 -43.65
C GLY A 46 5.30 10.83 -43.03
N VAL A 47 4.75 9.59 -43.00
CA VAL A 47 5.39 8.43 -42.41
C VAL A 47 5.75 7.42 -43.48
N GLY A 48 7.02 7.18 -43.69
CA GLY A 48 7.52 6.24 -44.67
C GLY A 48 7.33 4.76 -44.24
N VAL A 49 7.64 3.89 -45.17
CA VAL A 49 7.68 2.43 -44.88
C VAL A 49 8.92 2.16 -44.02
N ALA A 50 8.73 1.40 -42.94
CA ALA A 50 9.83 0.93 -42.11
C ALA A 50 10.77 -0.02 -42.90
N GLN A 51 12.06 0.22 -42.80
CA GLN A 51 13.08 -0.56 -43.47
C GLN A 51 14.12 -1.04 -42.49
N ARG A 52 14.73 -2.17 -42.73
CA ARG A 52 15.92 -2.58 -41.96
C ARG A 52 17.05 -1.63 -42.25
N ARG A 53 17.71 -1.12 -41.24
CA ARG A 53 18.98 -0.43 -41.39
C ARG A 53 20.03 -1.40 -41.97
N ALA A 54 20.92 -0.91 -42.79
CA ALA A 54 21.97 -1.76 -43.42
C ALA A 54 22.80 -2.47 -42.34
N GLY A 55 22.82 -3.80 -42.39
CA GLY A 55 23.53 -4.64 -41.40
C GLY A 55 22.73 -5.05 -40.18
N ALA A 56 21.49 -4.59 -40.03
CA ALA A 56 20.61 -4.94 -38.91
C ALA A 56 20.13 -6.40 -38.97
N GLU A 57 20.22 -7.13 -37.85
CA GLU A 57 19.68 -8.48 -37.70
C GLU A 57 18.60 -8.47 -36.63
N PHE A 58 17.36 -8.82 -37.00
CA PHE A 58 16.29 -9.09 -36.06
C PHE A 58 15.38 -10.17 -36.60
N PHE A 59 14.69 -10.85 -35.69
CA PHE A 59 13.82 -11.96 -35.98
C PHE A 59 12.45 -11.74 -35.36
N TYR A 60 11.41 -12.32 -35.97
CA TYR A 60 10.11 -12.36 -35.30
C TYR A 60 10.11 -13.41 -34.20
N SER A 61 9.47 -13.11 -33.11
CA SER A 61 9.21 -13.96 -31.96
C SER A 61 7.72 -14.15 -31.79
N ASP A 62 7.29 -15.33 -31.36
CA ASP A 62 5.92 -15.62 -30.97
C ASP A 62 5.63 -15.17 -29.50
N GLU A 63 6.61 -14.62 -28.82
CA GLU A 63 6.45 -14.07 -27.50
C GLU A 63 5.96 -12.62 -27.59
N VAL A 64 4.76 -12.37 -27.12
CA VAL A 64 4.01 -11.11 -27.25
C VAL A 64 3.60 -10.57 -25.89
N PRO A 65 3.31 -9.25 -25.75
CA PRO A 65 2.82 -8.68 -24.49
C PRO A 65 1.46 -9.21 -24.03
N GLY A 66 0.61 -9.61 -24.97
CA GLY A 66 -0.67 -10.26 -24.74
C GLY A 66 -1.20 -10.87 -26.02
N HIS A 67 -2.20 -11.74 -25.96
CA HIS A 67 -2.77 -12.35 -27.19
C HIS A 67 -3.63 -11.36 -28.00
N TYR A 68 -3.95 -10.22 -27.42
CA TYR A 68 -4.66 -9.13 -28.08
C TYR A 68 -4.13 -7.79 -27.57
N ILE A 69 -4.08 -6.84 -28.48
CA ILE A 69 -3.86 -5.42 -28.15
C ILE A 69 -5.14 -4.64 -28.36
N TYR A 70 -5.61 -3.99 -27.31
CA TYR A 70 -6.72 -3.07 -27.40
C TYR A 70 -6.23 -1.64 -27.60
N ASP A 71 -6.71 -1.00 -28.66
CA ASP A 71 -6.49 0.41 -28.95
C ASP A 71 -7.70 1.26 -28.51
N PRO A 72 -7.61 1.98 -27.40
CA PRO A 72 -8.71 2.80 -26.91
C PRO A 72 -9.08 3.97 -27.83
N LEU A 73 -8.14 4.47 -28.65
CA LEU A 73 -8.43 5.58 -29.60
C LEU A 73 -9.34 5.11 -30.73
N ARG A 74 -9.14 3.88 -31.20
CA ARG A 74 -9.91 3.28 -32.29
C ARG A 74 -11.03 2.38 -31.78
N ARG A 75 -11.03 2.02 -30.51
CA ARG A 75 -11.95 1.05 -29.89
C ARG A 75 -11.90 -0.33 -30.58
N LEU A 76 -10.71 -0.74 -30.96
CA LEU A 76 -10.48 -2.00 -31.64
C LEU A 76 -9.54 -2.90 -30.84
N SER A 77 -9.80 -4.20 -30.85
CA SER A 77 -8.89 -5.23 -30.36
C SER A 77 -8.26 -5.94 -31.54
N TYR A 78 -6.95 -5.98 -31.54
CA TYR A 78 -6.16 -6.63 -32.58
C TYR A 78 -5.57 -7.92 -32.02
N PRO A 79 -5.64 -9.06 -32.76
CA PRO A 79 -4.84 -10.23 -32.40
C PRO A 79 -3.35 -9.86 -32.37
N ASP A 80 -2.64 -10.36 -31.41
CA ASP A 80 -1.21 -10.11 -31.21
C ASP A 80 -0.49 -11.47 -31.19
N ASN A 81 0.31 -11.74 -32.21
CA ASN A 81 0.89 -13.06 -32.45
C ASN A 81 2.40 -13.05 -32.69
N ALA A 82 2.99 -11.89 -32.88
CA ALA A 82 4.42 -11.75 -33.12
C ALA A 82 4.98 -10.40 -32.67
N SER A 83 6.20 -10.43 -32.16
CA SER A 83 7.01 -9.27 -31.82
C SER A 83 8.34 -9.29 -32.57
N LEU A 84 9.07 -8.14 -32.60
CA LEU A 84 10.46 -8.09 -33.09
C LEU A 84 11.43 -8.39 -31.98
N ASN A 85 12.35 -9.32 -32.23
CA ASN A 85 13.45 -9.67 -31.37
C ASN A 85 14.76 -9.11 -31.94
N PHE A 86 15.31 -8.10 -31.25
CA PHE A 86 16.57 -7.46 -31.55
C PHE A 86 17.71 -8.19 -30.86
N GLN A 87 18.76 -8.54 -31.63
CA GLN A 87 19.95 -9.20 -31.09
C GLN A 87 21.11 -8.22 -31.14
N SER A 88 21.54 -7.73 -29.99
CA SER A 88 22.74 -6.90 -29.93
C SER A 88 23.98 -7.74 -30.13
N LYS A 89 24.78 -7.38 -31.17
CA LYS A 89 26.18 -7.78 -31.27
C LYS A 89 27.07 -6.53 -31.16
N GLU A 90 28.21 -6.65 -30.50
CA GLU A 90 29.14 -5.56 -30.34
C GLU A 90 29.48 -4.92 -31.71
N GLY A 91 29.12 -3.65 -31.89
CA GLY A 91 29.36 -2.88 -33.13
C GLY A 91 28.23 -2.93 -34.18
N ALA A 92 27.13 -3.65 -33.96
CA ALA A 92 25.97 -3.64 -34.86
C ALA A 92 24.91 -2.65 -34.36
N SER A 93 24.30 -1.88 -35.23
CA SER A 93 23.15 -1.02 -34.95
C SER A 93 21.90 -1.68 -35.53
N ASP A 94 21.38 -2.67 -34.82
CA ASP A 94 20.11 -3.28 -35.21
C ASP A 94 19.00 -2.26 -35.00
N ALA A 95 18.33 -1.85 -36.07
CA ALA A 95 17.25 -0.89 -36.01
C ALA A 95 16.33 -1.02 -37.24
N LEU A 96 15.06 -0.70 -37.02
CA LEU A 96 14.16 -0.28 -38.08
C LEU A 96 14.32 1.22 -38.28
N GLU A 97 14.46 1.60 -39.52
CA GLU A 97 14.55 2.99 -39.99
C GLU A 97 13.24 3.41 -40.68
N ILE A 98 12.66 4.53 -40.27
CA ILE A 98 11.41 5.04 -40.77
C ILE A 98 11.62 6.51 -41.18
N ALA A 99 11.44 6.82 -42.44
CA ALA A 99 11.43 8.21 -42.88
C ALA A 99 10.21 8.94 -42.24
N LEU A 100 10.46 10.06 -41.58
CA LEU A 100 9.45 10.83 -40.87
C LEU A 100 9.52 12.30 -41.27
N ASP A 101 8.56 12.74 -42.08
CA ASP A 101 8.33 14.16 -42.40
C ASP A 101 7.25 14.68 -41.47
N ALA A 102 7.67 15.37 -40.41
CA ALA A 102 6.77 15.82 -39.34
C ALA A 102 5.72 16.83 -39.83
N ALA A 103 6.04 17.67 -40.83
CA ALA A 103 5.08 18.63 -41.37
C ALA A 103 3.95 17.89 -42.11
N LYS A 104 4.30 16.93 -42.97
CA LYS A 104 3.30 16.11 -43.67
C LYS A 104 2.57 15.16 -42.73
N ALA A 105 3.23 14.69 -41.67
CA ALA A 105 2.61 13.86 -40.65
C ALA A 105 1.70 14.64 -39.71
N GLY A 106 1.73 15.95 -39.74
CA GLY A 106 0.95 16.81 -38.86
C GLY A 106 1.44 16.87 -37.43
N LEU A 107 2.75 16.64 -37.21
CA LEU A 107 3.36 16.60 -35.86
C LEU A 107 4.06 17.90 -35.49
N ALA A 108 4.43 18.72 -36.45
CA ALA A 108 5.14 19.99 -36.23
C ALA A 108 4.26 20.96 -35.41
N GLY A 109 4.73 21.45 -34.29
CA GLY A 109 3.99 22.35 -33.39
C GLY A 109 2.94 21.67 -32.50
N GLU A 110 2.74 20.38 -32.64
CA GLU A 110 1.70 19.63 -31.93
C GLU A 110 2.27 18.85 -30.71
N SER A 111 1.38 18.53 -29.76
CA SER A 111 1.68 17.57 -28.74
C SER A 111 1.86 16.17 -29.36
N VAL A 112 2.78 15.38 -28.79
CA VAL A 112 3.13 14.07 -29.35
C VAL A 112 3.20 13.02 -28.24
N THR A 113 2.68 11.83 -28.54
CA THR A 113 2.83 10.64 -27.70
C THR A 113 3.50 9.54 -28.50
N LEU A 114 4.57 8.98 -27.94
CA LEU A 114 5.20 7.75 -28.39
C LEU A 114 5.03 6.68 -27.33
N GLU A 115 4.52 5.52 -27.69
CA GLU A 115 4.37 4.38 -26.78
C GLU A 115 4.73 3.08 -27.43
N LEU A 116 5.14 2.11 -26.60
CA LEU A 116 5.51 0.78 -27.05
C LEU A 116 5.46 -0.24 -25.92
N PHE A 117 5.43 -1.52 -26.28
CA PHE A 117 5.77 -2.60 -25.39
C PHE A 117 7.19 -3.08 -25.64
N PHE A 118 7.91 -3.44 -24.58
CA PHE A 118 9.25 -4.00 -24.69
C PHE A 118 9.50 -5.07 -23.63
N LYS A 119 10.40 -5.99 -23.97
CA LYS A 119 10.90 -7.02 -23.06
C LYS A 119 12.40 -7.16 -23.26
N PRO A 120 13.24 -6.75 -22.28
CA PRO A 120 14.69 -6.86 -22.42
C PRO A 120 15.17 -8.30 -22.26
N ASP A 121 16.25 -8.67 -22.95
CA ASP A 121 16.99 -9.90 -22.77
C ASP A 121 18.14 -9.69 -21.77
N GLY A 122 17.92 -10.04 -20.51
CA GLY A 122 18.93 -9.91 -19.44
C GLY A 122 19.12 -8.49 -18.90
N GLU A 123 20.36 -8.15 -18.51
CA GLU A 123 20.72 -6.87 -17.92
C GLU A 123 21.00 -5.78 -18.96
N TRP A 124 20.60 -5.99 -20.18
CA TRP A 124 20.91 -5.12 -21.29
C TRP A 124 20.13 -3.82 -21.28
N ALA A 125 20.74 -2.76 -21.81
CA ALA A 125 20.16 -1.44 -21.99
C ALA A 125 20.41 -0.95 -23.44
N GLY A 126 19.61 -0.02 -23.92
CA GLY A 126 19.73 0.54 -25.27
C GLY A 126 18.50 1.37 -25.67
N PRO A 127 18.59 1.98 -26.85
CA PRO A 127 17.48 2.76 -27.40
C PRO A 127 16.31 1.86 -27.83
N LEU A 128 15.11 2.25 -27.40
CA LEU A 128 13.86 1.52 -27.72
C LEU A 128 13.20 2.12 -28.96
N ALA A 129 13.01 3.41 -28.98
CA ALA A 129 12.49 4.16 -30.12
C ALA A 129 12.93 5.62 -30.03
N MET A 130 13.47 6.18 -31.11
CA MET A 130 14.03 7.53 -31.10
C MET A 130 14.03 8.22 -32.46
N LYS A 131 14.02 9.53 -32.42
CA LYS A 131 14.27 10.42 -33.55
C LYS A 131 15.74 10.80 -33.54
N ALA A 132 16.46 10.52 -34.59
CA ALA A 132 17.85 10.91 -34.76
C ALA A 132 18.02 12.36 -35.23
N ARG A 133 19.23 12.87 -35.18
CA ARG A 133 19.67 14.10 -35.89
C ARG A 133 20.01 13.83 -37.33
N ALA A 134 19.96 14.85 -38.14
CA ALA A 134 20.27 14.74 -39.55
C ALA A 134 21.70 14.23 -39.85
N ASP A 135 22.64 14.43 -38.94
CA ASP A 135 24.04 13.96 -39.02
C ASP A 135 24.23 12.52 -38.48
N ASP A 136 23.17 11.88 -37.97
CA ASP A 136 23.16 10.53 -37.35
C ASP A 136 24.15 10.37 -36.17
N THR A 137 24.58 11.48 -35.57
CA THR A 137 25.57 11.48 -34.48
C THR A 137 24.95 11.45 -33.11
N ALA A 138 23.66 11.86 -32.98
CA ALA A 138 22.92 11.90 -31.72
C ALA A 138 21.41 11.77 -31.96
N ALA A 139 20.68 11.44 -30.91
CA ALA A 139 19.22 11.46 -30.93
C ALA A 139 18.67 12.84 -30.52
N GLU A 140 17.55 13.24 -31.10
CA GLU A 140 16.84 14.44 -30.73
C GLU A 140 15.85 14.20 -29.58
N TRP A 141 15.12 13.11 -29.64
CA TRP A 141 14.19 12.70 -28.59
C TRP A 141 13.86 11.20 -28.70
N GLY A 142 13.40 10.61 -27.64
CA GLY A 142 12.98 9.21 -27.65
C GLY A 142 12.87 8.56 -26.29
N LEU A 143 12.79 7.24 -26.36
CA LEU A 143 12.74 6.31 -25.25
C LEU A 143 13.96 5.39 -25.28
N GLU A 144 14.58 5.22 -24.13
CA GLU A 144 15.70 4.30 -23.97
C GLU A 144 15.69 3.60 -22.60
N ALA A 145 16.37 2.46 -22.52
CA ALA A 145 16.73 1.81 -21.27
C ALA A 145 18.23 1.94 -21.05
N THR A 146 18.65 2.25 -19.83
CA THR A 146 20.08 2.36 -19.46
C THR A 146 20.37 1.51 -18.23
N TYR A 147 21.33 0.61 -18.34
CA TYR A 147 21.81 -0.21 -17.23
C TYR A 147 22.98 0.46 -16.52
N PHE A 148 22.86 0.59 -15.20
CA PHE A 148 23.93 1.11 -14.35
C PHE A 148 24.55 -0.04 -13.56
N ALA A 149 25.69 -0.53 -14.02
CA ALA A 149 26.40 -1.67 -13.42
C ALA A 149 26.76 -1.43 -11.94
N GLN A 150 27.10 -0.19 -11.56
CA GLN A 150 27.42 0.18 -10.16
C GLN A 150 26.26 -0.07 -9.19
N HIS A 151 25.01 0.05 -9.67
CA HIS A 151 23.82 -0.10 -8.87
C HIS A 151 23.02 -1.36 -9.23
N ARG A 152 23.44 -2.10 -10.24
CA ARG A 152 22.72 -3.24 -10.82
C ARG A 152 21.26 -2.90 -11.13
N GLN A 153 21.06 -1.75 -11.75
CA GLN A 153 19.73 -1.20 -12.01
C GLN A 153 19.59 -0.75 -13.46
N THR A 154 18.44 -1.02 -14.06
CA THR A 154 18.05 -0.47 -15.34
C THR A 154 17.11 0.71 -15.13
N TYR A 155 17.44 1.83 -15.73
CA TYR A 155 16.59 3.00 -15.75
C TYR A 155 15.92 3.10 -17.11
N LEU A 156 14.63 3.39 -17.13
CA LEU A 156 13.92 3.78 -18.32
C LEU A 156 13.92 5.30 -18.41
N HIS A 157 14.28 5.78 -19.58
CA HIS A 157 14.43 7.21 -19.84
C HIS A 157 13.49 7.64 -20.96
N ALA A 158 12.92 8.82 -20.81
CA ALA A 158 12.60 9.66 -21.93
C ALA A 158 13.65 10.76 -22.00
N PHE A 159 13.98 11.21 -23.19
CA PHE A 159 14.86 12.34 -23.39
C PHE A 159 14.37 13.22 -24.53
N PHE A 160 14.84 14.46 -24.51
CA PHE A 160 14.41 15.46 -25.46
C PHE A 160 15.49 16.55 -25.54
N THR A 161 15.82 16.96 -26.74
CA THR A 161 16.77 18.04 -26.98
C THR A 161 16.01 19.33 -27.25
N ALA A 162 16.15 20.30 -26.35
CA ALA A 162 15.54 21.61 -26.47
C ALA A 162 16.15 22.44 -27.60
N PRO A 163 15.43 23.44 -28.14
CA PRO A 163 16.01 24.45 -29.02
C PRO A 163 17.24 25.08 -28.35
N GLY A 164 18.40 25.01 -28.97
CA GLY A 164 19.68 25.43 -28.39
C GLY A 164 20.65 24.30 -28.12
N GLY A 165 20.21 23.04 -28.31
CA GLY A 165 21.13 21.88 -28.34
C GLY A 165 21.41 21.20 -27.00
N LYS A 166 20.76 21.62 -25.88
CA LYS A 166 20.89 20.96 -24.60
C LYS A 166 19.91 19.78 -24.56
N THR A 167 20.45 18.58 -24.39
CA THR A 167 19.64 17.37 -24.20
C THR A 167 19.35 17.17 -22.73
N GLU A 168 18.08 17.15 -22.39
CA GLU A 168 17.60 16.82 -21.05
C GLU A 168 17.21 15.34 -21.02
N HIS A 169 17.99 14.55 -20.29
CA HIS A 169 17.64 13.18 -19.96
C HIS A 169 16.90 13.15 -18.63
N PHE A 170 15.72 12.56 -18.59
CA PHE A 170 15.09 12.37 -17.31
C PHE A 170 14.70 10.91 -17.10
N ARG A 171 15.01 10.43 -15.92
CA ARG A 171 14.81 9.06 -15.54
C ARG A 171 13.35 8.87 -15.11
N GLY A 172 12.63 8.05 -15.83
CA GLY A 172 11.24 7.73 -15.53
C GLY A 172 11.06 6.71 -14.41
N GLY A 173 12.12 5.99 -14.04
CA GLY A 173 12.10 4.97 -13.01
C GLY A 173 13.29 4.02 -13.16
N HIS A 174 13.53 3.21 -12.16
CA HIS A 174 14.57 2.20 -12.19
C HIS A 174 14.01 0.80 -11.89
N TYR A 175 14.67 -0.22 -12.43
CA TYR A 175 14.31 -1.61 -12.25
C TYR A 175 15.39 -2.34 -11.49
N GLY A 176 14.98 -3.10 -10.47
CA GLY A 176 15.81 -4.08 -9.81
C GLY A 176 16.89 -3.50 -8.90
N THR A 177 17.13 -4.17 -7.81
CA THR A 177 18.23 -3.93 -6.87
C THR A 177 19.31 -5.00 -6.98
N SER A 178 19.04 -6.07 -7.72
CA SER A 178 20.00 -7.14 -7.96
C SER A 178 19.80 -7.77 -9.34
N ALA A 179 20.87 -8.30 -9.92
CA ALA A 179 20.83 -9.06 -11.16
C ALA A 179 19.86 -10.25 -11.11
N GLN A 180 19.69 -10.85 -9.95
CA GLN A 180 18.79 -11.97 -9.73
C GLN A 180 17.32 -11.55 -9.80
N VAL A 181 16.97 -10.39 -9.23
CA VAL A 181 15.61 -9.82 -9.33
C VAL A 181 15.31 -9.41 -10.77
N PHE A 182 16.29 -8.91 -11.49
CA PHE A 182 16.15 -8.53 -12.89
C PHE A 182 15.93 -9.75 -13.80
N LYS A 183 16.68 -10.84 -13.61
CA LYS A 183 16.48 -12.10 -14.34
C LYS A 183 15.11 -12.70 -14.11
N ASP A 184 14.58 -12.58 -12.91
CA ASP A 184 13.31 -13.20 -12.51
C ASP A 184 12.08 -12.38 -12.92
N ASN A 185 12.26 -11.14 -13.38
CA ASN A 185 11.20 -10.17 -13.68
C ASN A 185 11.27 -9.60 -15.11
N LEU A 186 11.86 -10.31 -16.04
CA LEU A 186 11.96 -9.93 -17.46
C LEU A 186 10.64 -10.14 -18.20
N GLY A 187 9.58 -9.53 -17.71
CA GLY A 187 8.28 -9.50 -18.38
C GLY A 187 8.16 -8.33 -19.35
N TRP A 188 7.12 -8.39 -20.17
CA TRP A 188 6.72 -7.29 -21.01
C TRP A 188 6.39 -6.03 -20.18
N ARG A 189 6.77 -4.85 -20.70
CA ARG A 189 6.51 -3.55 -20.12
C ARG A 189 5.91 -2.62 -21.15
N HIS A 190 4.96 -1.80 -20.72
CA HIS A 190 4.48 -0.67 -21.52
C HIS A 190 5.26 0.58 -21.12
N LEU A 191 5.74 1.32 -22.11
CA LEU A 191 6.44 2.59 -21.92
C LEU A 191 5.80 3.64 -22.82
N ALA A 192 5.53 4.82 -22.28
CA ALA A 192 5.02 5.93 -23.05
C ALA A 192 5.73 7.24 -22.69
N PHE A 193 5.97 8.03 -23.69
CA PHE A 193 6.52 9.36 -23.67
C PHE A 193 5.44 10.33 -24.18
N VAL A 194 5.10 11.33 -23.41
CA VAL A 194 4.08 12.33 -23.76
C VAL A 194 4.67 13.72 -23.66
N HIS A 195 4.85 14.37 -24.81
CA HIS A 195 5.18 15.79 -24.88
C HIS A 195 3.90 16.59 -25.08
N ASP A 196 3.57 17.40 -24.09
CA ASP A 196 2.37 18.26 -24.10
C ASP A 196 2.76 19.72 -24.26
N VAL A 197 2.54 20.26 -25.47
CA VAL A 197 2.87 21.63 -25.83
C VAL A 197 2.03 22.64 -25.06
N ALA A 198 0.77 22.32 -24.76
CA ALA A 198 -0.15 23.23 -24.10
C ALA A 198 0.26 23.55 -22.67
N VAL A 199 0.72 22.54 -21.93
CA VAL A 199 1.19 22.68 -20.55
C VAL A 199 2.72 22.71 -20.46
N LYS A 200 3.43 22.59 -21.58
CA LYS A 200 4.89 22.65 -21.71
C LYS A 200 5.61 21.62 -20.85
N THR A 201 5.14 20.40 -20.91
CA THR A 201 5.70 19.29 -20.12
C THR A 201 6.08 18.11 -21.00
N LEU A 202 7.04 17.35 -20.50
CA LEU A 202 7.38 16.02 -20.98
C LEU A 202 7.14 15.02 -19.86
N THR A 203 6.31 14.02 -20.12
CA THR A 203 5.94 13.01 -19.13
C THR A 203 6.31 11.61 -19.61
N CYS A 204 6.99 10.84 -18.79
CA CYS A 204 7.27 9.44 -19.01
C CYS A 204 6.31 8.58 -18.18
N TYR A 205 5.68 7.62 -18.85
CA TYR A 205 4.79 6.63 -18.24
C TYR A 205 5.40 5.24 -18.38
N ILE A 206 5.36 4.47 -17.31
CA ILE A 206 5.79 3.07 -17.28
C ILE A 206 4.61 2.23 -16.80
N ASP A 207 4.17 1.26 -17.60
CA ASP A 207 2.98 0.44 -17.34
C ASP A 207 1.78 1.28 -16.87
N TYR A 208 1.47 2.30 -17.67
CA TYR A 208 0.35 3.23 -17.48
C TYR A 208 0.49 4.19 -16.29
N TYR A 209 1.60 4.14 -15.59
CA TYR A 209 1.88 4.94 -14.43
C TYR A 209 2.78 6.12 -14.79
N GLN A 210 2.44 7.33 -14.34
CA GLN A 210 3.27 8.52 -14.49
C GLN A 210 4.54 8.39 -13.64
N ALA A 211 5.65 8.07 -14.29
CA ALA A 211 6.91 7.87 -13.61
C ALA A 211 7.64 9.19 -13.32
N LYS A 212 7.61 10.12 -14.27
CA LYS A 212 8.26 11.43 -14.13
C LYS A 212 7.64 12.44 -15.09
N THR A 213 7.54 13.69 -14.65
CA THR A 213 7.24 14.84 -15.50
C THR A 213 8.31 15.89 -15.30
N ILE A 214 8.74 16.53 -16.38
CA ILE A 214 9.62 17.68 -16.35
C ILE A 214 9.03 18.83 -17.17
N ALA A 215 9.46 20.05 -16.87
CA ALA A 215 9.18 21.20 -17.74
C ALA A 215 9.92 21.02 -19.07
N ALA A 216 9.21 21.13 -20.17
CA ALA A 216 9.75 21.06 -21.52
C ALA A 216 9.26 22.26 -22.34
N PRO A 217 9.78 23.48 -22.08
CA PRO A 217 9.39 24.66 -22.81
C PRO A 217 9.98 24.60 -24.23
N GLY A 218 9.11 24.60 -25.22
CA GLY A 218 9.50 24.62 -26.63
C GLY A 218 8.93 23.44 -27.41
N GLU A 219 9.07 23.53 -28.71
CA GLU A 219 8.64 22.47 -29.63
C GLU A 219 9.74 21.39 -29.75
N MET A 220 9.32 20.15 -30.02
CA MET A 220 10.24 19.11 -30.42
C MET A 220 10.92 19.47 -31.75
N ARG A 221 12.20 19.16 -31.88
CA ARG A 221 12.90 19.36 -33.16
C ARG A 221 12.50 18.26 -34.14
N TRP A 222 12.15 18.71 -35.34
CA TRP A 222 11.74 17.85 -36.43
C TRP A 222 12.61 18.17 -37.65
N ASP A 223 13.75 17.54 -37.75
CA ASP A 223 14.57 17.60 -38.94
C ASP A 223 14.26 16.44 -39.90
N ALA A 224 14.99 16.38 -41.02
CA ALA A 224 14.77 15.35 -42.06
C ALA A 224 15.33 13.98 -41.71
N ALA A 225 15.91 13.80 -40.51
CA ALA A 225 16.46 12.52 -40.09
C ALA A 225 15.38 11.47 -39.81
N PRO A 226 15.71 10.18 -39.92
CA PRO A 226 14.76 9.11 -39.69
C PRO A 226 14.37 8.95 -38.25
N PHE A 227 13.23 8.29 -38.01
CA PHE A 227 12.81 7.72 -36.76
C PHE A 227 13.25 6.26 -36.69
N PHE A 228 13.80 5.84 -35.57
CA PHE A 228 14.31 4.47 -35.37
C PHE A 228 13.54 3.72 -34.30
N ILE A 229 13.43 2.39 -34.45
CA ILE A 229 12.91 1.45 -33.46
C ILE A 229 13.97 0.36 -33.22
N GLY A 230 14.33 0.09 -31.96
CA GLY A 230 15.27 -0.94 -31.51
C GLY A 230 16.74 -0.54 -31.57
N GLY A 231 17.06 0.65 -32.03
CA GLY A 231 18.40 1.18 -32.18
C GLY A 231 18.35 2.62 -32.61
N GLY A 232 19.40 3.14 -33.23
CA GLY A 232 19.28 4.42 -33.90
C GLY A 232 20.52 5.22 -34.09
N VAL A 233 21.37 5.44 -33.12
CA VAL A 233 22.62 6.19 -33.25
C VAL A 233 23.81 5.24 -33.26
N GLN A 234 24.89 5.63 -33.87
CA GLN A 234 26.08 4.77 -34.01
C GLN A 234 26.49 4.12 -32.70
N GLY A 235 26.53 2.75 -32.72
CA GLY A 235 27.04 1.94 -31.61
C GLY A 235 26.00 1.66 -30.46
N ALA A 236 24.78 2.13 -30.59
CA ALA A 236 23.74 1.88 -29.61
C ALA A 236 22.66 0.94 -30.19
N ALA A 237 22.54 -0.26 -29.66
CA ALA A 237 21.53 -1.23 -30.03
C ALA A 237 20.79 -1.75 -28.79
N PHE A 238 19.53 -2.12 -28.95
CA PHE A 238 18.73 -2.79 -27.93
C PHE A 238 18.84 -4.29 -28.05
N ALA A 239 18.89 -5.04 -26.97
CA ALA A 239 18.75 -6.48 -26.97
C ALA A 239 17.47 -6.88 -26.26
N GLY A 240 16.58 -7.55 -26.96
CA GLY A 240 15.29 -7.96 -26.45
C GLY A 240 14.18 -7.80 -27.49
N LYS A 241 12.96 -7.79 -27.01
CA LYS A 241 11.77 -7.73 -27.86
C LYS A 241 11.09 -6.37 -27.74
N ILE A 242 10.66 -5.84 -28.89
CA ILE A 242 9.82 -4.63 -28.98
C ILE A 242 8.57 -4.97 -29.77
N ASP A 243 7.45 -4.42 -29.32
CA ASP A 243 6.16 -4.64 -29.95
C ASP A 243 5.25 -3.43 -29.85
N GLU A 244 4.26 -3.36 -30.78
CA GLU A 244 3.15 -2.42 -30.72
C GLU A 244 3.59 -0.95 -30.54
N VAL A 245 4.52 -0.49 -31.39
CA VAL A 245 5.02 0.89 -31.33
C VAL A 245 4.01 1.82 -31.97
N ARG A 246 3.49 2.79 -31.22
CA ARG A 246 2.53 3.77 -31.71
C ARG A 246 3.02 5.21 -31.50
N LEU A 247 3.06 5.97 -32.59
CA LEU A 247 3.31 7.40 -32.62
C LEU A 247 1.99 8.14 -32.87
N THR A 248 1.61 9.02 -31.96
CA THR A 248 0.30 9.70 -31.97
C THR A 248 0.48 11.22 -31.89
N ARG A 249 -0.22 11.94 -32.75
CA ARG A 249 -0.44 13.38 -32.58
C ARG A 249 -1.42 13.58 -31.43
N GLY A 250 -1.00 14.33 -30.42
CA GLY A 250 -1.76 14.61 -29.20
C GLY A 250 -1.09 14.10 -27.94
N ALA A 251 -1.35 14.78 -26.83
CA ALA A 251 -0.93 14.37 -25.50
C ALA A 251 -1.92 13.35 -24.94
N LEU A 252 -1.61 12.07 -25.07
CA LEU A 252 -2.47 10.99 -24.57
C LEU A 252 -2.44 10.91 -23.05
N ARG A 253 -3.56 10.48 -22.50
CA ARG A 253 -3.68 10.06 -21.08
C ARG A 253 -3.54 8.54 -20.98
N PRO A 254 -3.19 8.00 -19.80
CA PRO A 254 -3.08 6.55 -19.62
C PRO A 254 -4.28 5.72 -20.09
N ALA A 255 -5.50 6.26 -19.99
CA ALA A 255 -6.70 5.60 -20.50
C ALA A 255 -6.74 5.44 -22.04
N GLN A 256 -5.91 6.18 -22.76
CA GLN A 256 -5.84 6.17 -24.22
C GLN A 256 -4.65 5.37 -24.76
N PHE A 257 -3.77 4.86 -23.89
CA PHE A 257 -2.64 4.00 -24.27
C PHE A 257 -3.09 2.62 -24.69
N LEU A 258 -2.30 1.96 -25.52
CA LEU A 258 -2.49 0.57 -25.92
C LEU A 258 -2.54 -0.38 -24.71
N ARG A 259 -3.35 -1.45 -24.80
CA ARG A 259 -3.57 -2.42 -23.71
C ARG A 259 -3.29 -3.83 -24.18
N ALA A 260 -2.30 -4.50 -23.59
CA ALA A 260 -2.10 -5.92 -23.77
C ALA A 260 -3.17 -6.73 -23.01
N ARG A 261 -3.78 -7.73 -23.64
CA ARG A 261 -4.89 -8.52 -23.11
C ARG A 261 -4.79 -9.98 -23.49
N ALA A 262 -5.38 -10.83 -22.65
CA ALA A 262 -5.55 -12.25 -22.98
C ALA A 262 -6.73 -12.50 -23.95
N GLU A 263 -7.78 -11.65 -23.87
CA GLU A 263 -9.00 -11.77 -24.65
C GLU A 263 -9.36 -10.44 -25.32
N PRO A 264 -10.02 -10.44 -26.49
CA PRO A 264 -10.43 -9.21 -27.15
C PRO A 264 -11.52 -8.49 -26.35
N ILE A 265 -11.47 -7.16 -26.33
CA ILE A 265 -12.60 -6.37 -25.85
C ILE A 265 -13.69 -6.42 -26.92
N LYS A 266 -14.81 -7.02 -26.62
CA LYS A 266 -16.02 -6.94 -27.43
C LYS A 266 -16.77 -5.69 -27.00
N ASP A 267 -16.71 -4.67 -27.84
CA ASP A 267 -17.49 -3.41 -27.83
C ASP A 267 -18.09 -3.04 -26.46
N VAL A 268 -17.25 -2.53 -25.56
CA VAL A 268 -17.70 -2.05 -24.25
C VAL A 268 -17.74 -0.52 -24.34
N SER A 269 -18.96 0.04 -24.30
CA SER A 269 -19.10 1.46 -24.02
C SER A 269 -18.60 1.71 -22.59
N PHE A 270 -17.42 2.28 -22.45
CA PHE A 270 -16.92 2.76 -21.17
C PHE A 270 -17.74 3.97 -20.73
N GLU A 271 -18.87 3.75 -20.08
CA GLU A 271 -19.45 4.81 -19.28
C GLU A 271 -18.43 5.20 -18.20
N SER A 272 -18.11 6.47 -18.14
CA SER A 272 -17.21 6.99 -17.12
C SER A 272 -17.90 6.85 -15.77
N VAL A 273 -17.55 5.81 -15.04
CA VAL A 273 -18.00 5.63 -13.66
C VAL A 273 -17.31 6.70 -12.83
N ALA A 274 -18.07 7.40 -11.98
CA ALA A 274 -17.49 8.37 -11.06
C ALA A 274 -16.40 7.70 -10.21
N THR A 275 -15.16 8.16 -10.36
CA THR A 275 -14.03 7.65 -9.60
C THR A 275 -13.98 8.34 -8.25
N VAL A 276 -13.67 7.58 -7.22
CA VAL A 276 -13.50 8.11 -5.84
C VAL A 276 -12.18 8.89 -5.70
N LEU A 277 -11.22 8.65 -6.57
CA LEU A 277 -9.90 9.29 -6.55
C LEU A 277 -9.70 10.17 -7.79
N PRO A 278 -8.97 11.31 -7.69
CA PRO A 278 -8.69 12.16 -8.83
C PRO A 278 -7.89 11.42 -9.91
N ARG A 279 -8.30 11.50 -11.17
CA ARG A 279 -7.64 10.79 -12.29
C ARG A 279 -6.16 11.13 -12.48
N ALA A 280 -5.74 12.31 -12.06
CA ALA A 280 -4.34 12.75 -12.13
C ALA A 280 -3.48 12.30 -10.94
N SER A 281 -3.99 11.47 -10.03
CA SER A 281 -3.34 11.17 -8.75
C SER A 281 -2.23 10.13 -8.82
N GLY A 282 -2.07 9.41 -9.94
CA GLY A 282 -1.06 8.37 -10.10
C GLY A 282 -1.48 6.99 -9.61
N TYR A 283 -2.76 6.79 -9.24
CA TYR A 283 -3.29 5.44 -9.09
C TYR A 283 -3.72 4.88 -10.46
N ILE A 284 -3.89 3.59 -10.51
CA ILE A 284 -4.18 2.84 -11.72
C ILE A 284 -5.58 2.27 -11.61
N ASP A 285 -6.44 2.61 -12.55
CA ASP A 285 -7.80 2.11 -12.62
C ASP A 285 -7.82 0.73 -13.32
N ALA A 286 -8.41 -0.27 -12.66
CA ALA A 286 -8.44 -1.63 -13.16
C ALA A 286 -9.26 -1.77 -14.47
N LYS A 287 -10.33 -1.01 -14.61
CA LYS A 287 -11.15 -1.02 -15.83
C LYS A 287 -10.41 -0.33 -16.98
N GLU A 288 -9.94 0.89 -16.74
CA GLU A 288 -9.27 1.69 -17.75
C GLU A 288 -7.92 1.11 -18.19
N SER A 289 -7.15 0.57 -17.23
CA SER A 289 -5.77 0.16 -17.48
C SER A 289 -5.61 -1.31 -17.86
N PHE A 290 -6.48 -2.17 -17.36
CA PHE A 290 -6.36 -3.61 -17.56
C PHE A 290 -7.61 -4.25 -18.17
N GLY A 291 -8.64 -3.42 -18.42
CA GLY A 291 -9.88 -3.83 -19.05
C GLY A 291 -10.71 -4.78 -18.19
N ALA A 292 -10.59 -4.72 -16.88
CA ALA A 292 -11.56 -5.36 -16.02
C ALA A 292 -12.94 -4.75 -16.26
N VAL A 293 -13.99 -5.56 -16.33
CA VAL A 293 -15.33 -5.11 -16.70
C VAL A 293 -16.17 -4.79 -15.47
N GLY A 294 -16.19 -5.70 -14.51
CA GLY A 294 -16.93 -5.53 -13.25
C GLY A 294 -18.45 -5.50 -13.42
N ASP A 295 -18.99 -6.24 -14.41
CA ASP A 295 -20.43 -6.31 -14.69
C ASP A 295 -21.14 -7.50 -14.02
N GLY A 296 -20.41 -8.32 -13.27
CA GLY A 296 -20.87 -9.55 -12.59
C GLY A 296 -21.13 -10.73 -13.52
N ARG A 297 -20.74 -10.64 -14.77
CA ARG A 297 -20.95 -11.68 -15.82
C ARG A 297 -19.66 -12.04 -16.54
N THR A 298 -18.89 -11.04 -16.93
CA THR A 298 -17.60 -11.20 -17.60
C THR A 298 -16.59 -11.73 -16.59
N ASP A 299 -15.79 -12.71 -17.00
CA ASP A 299 -14.71 -13.25 -16.16
C ASP A 299 -13.52 -12.27 -16.16
N ASP A 300 -13.32 -11.61 -15.05
CA ASP A 300 -12.26 -10.60 -14.83
C ASP A 300 -10.95 -11.20 -14.28
N THR A 301 -10.86 -12.56 -14.14
CA THR A 301 -9.70 -13.22 -13.52
C THR A 301 -8.40 -12.86 -14.22
N ALA A 302 -8.35 -12.95 -15.54
CA ALA A 302 -7.16 -12.64 -16.31
C ALA A 302 -6.78 -11.16 -16.22
N ALA A 303 -7.76 -10.26 -16.32
CA ALA A 303 -7.55 -8.82 -16.25
C ALA A 303 -6.97 -8.40 -14.87
N LEU A 304 -7.56 -8.90 -13.78
CA LEU A 304 -7.10 -8.61 -12.43
C LEU A 304 -5.76 -9.25 -12.11
N ASN A 305 -5.51 -10.50 -12.53
CA ASN A 305 -4.20 -11.13 -12.35
C ASN A 305 -3.12 -10.43 -13.17
N THR A 306 -3.42 -9.93 -14.36
CA THR A 306 -2.50 -9.12 -15.16
C THR A 306 -2.19 -7.80 -14.43
N ALA A 307 -3.21 -7.13 -13.86
CA ALA A 307 -3.01 -5.94 -13.06
C ALA A 307 -2.08 -6.21 -11.87
N PHE A 308 -2.36 -7.24 -11.10
CA PHE A 308 -1.56 -7.61 -9.94
C PHE A 308 -0.13 -8.01 -10.33
N ALA A 309 0.05 -8.81 -11.38
CA ALA A 309 1.36 -9.21 -11.87
C ALA A 309 2.18 -7.99 -12.33
N THR A 310 1.56 -7.11 -13.10
CA THR A 310 2.20 -5.90 -13.61
C THR A 310 2.67 -4.99 -12.49
N LEU A 311 1.87 -4.84 -11.43
CA LEU A 311 2.15 -3.90 -10.34
C LEU A 311 3.05 -4.50 -9.26
N ALA A 312 2.95 -5.81 -8.99
CA ALA A 312 3.73 -6.50 -7.97
C ALA A 312 5.20 -6.76 -8.35
N ASN A 313 5.47 -6.93 -9.65
CA ASN A 313 6.80 -7.29 -10.15
C ASN A 313 7.77 -6.11 -10.26
N ARG A 314 7.42 -4.96 -9.72
CA ARG A 314 8.25 -3.77 -9.81
C ARG A 314 9.15 -3.62 -8.61
N VAL A 315 10.42 -3.72 -8.83
CA VAL A 315 11.49 -3.47 -7.87
C VAL A 315 12.33 -2.31 -8.41
N PRO A 316 12.83 -1.42 -7.57
CA PRO A 316 12.68 -1.36 -6.13
C PRO A 316 11.51 -0.48 -5.71
N LEU A 317 10.81 -0.91 -4.66
CA LEU A 317 9.89 -0.10 -3.84
C LEU A 317 8.87 0.76 -4.63
N ALA A 318 8.43 0.27 -5.78
CA ALA A 318 7.43 0.97 -6.57
C ALA A 318 6.04 0.61 -6.04
N TYR A 319 5.69 1.17 -4.92
CA TYR A 319 4.36 1.06 -4.37
C TYR A 319 3.33 1.57 -5.36
N HIS A 320 2.45 0.71 -5.83
CA HIS A 320 1.40 1.07 -6.75
C HIS A 320 0.06 1.00 -6.04
N THR A 321 -0.83 1.91 -6.39
CA THR A 321 -2.21 1.88 -5.97
C THR A 321 -3.07 1.47 -7.14
N LEU A 322 -3.70 0.29 -7.04
CA LEU A 322 -4.74 -0.15 -7.95
C LEU A 322 -6.10 0.26 -7.40
N TYR A 323 -6.88 0.95 -8.21
CA TYR A 323 -8.26 1.27 -7.91
C TYR A 323 -9.20 0.30 -8.64
N LEU A 324 -10.14 -0.27 -7.90
CA LEU A 324 -11.24 -1.07 -8.42
C LEU A 324 -12.51 -0.23 -8.38
N PRO A 325 -12.94 0.36 -9.51
CA PRO A 325 -14.19 1.11 -9.60
C PRO A 325 -15.41 0.31 -9.14
N PRO A 326 -16.57 0.98 -8.89
CA PRO A 326 -17.80 0.27 -8.58
C PRO A 326 -18.13 -0.81 -9.60
N GLY A 327 -18.51 -1.98 -9.11
CA GLY A 327 -18.84 -3.13 -9.95
C GLY A 327 -18.69 -4.46 -9.22
N THR A 328 -19.16 -5.53 -9.88
CA THR A 328 -18.97 -6.91 -9.45
C THR A 328 -18.00 -7.58 -10.42
N TYR A 329 -16.77 -7.77 -9.99
CA TYR A 329 -15.70 -8.43 -10.75
C TYR A 329 -15.82 -9.94 -10.57
N LEU A 330 -16.42 -10.62 -11.55
CA LEU A 330 -16.56 -12.08 -11.51
C LEU A 330 -15.22 -12.73 -11.78
N VAL A 331 -14.83 -13.68 -10.94
CA VAL A 331 -13.59 -14.44 -11.10
C VAL A 331 -13.86 -15.94 -11.07
N SER A 332 -13.07 -16.71 -11.82
CA SER A 332 -13.19 -18.17 -11.90
C SER A 332 -12.02 -18.91 -11.25
N ASP A 333 -10.95 -18.21 -10.87
CA ASP A 333 -9.77 -18.76 -10.23
C ASP A 333 -9.20 -17.79 -9.20
N THR A 334 -8.17 -18.24 -8.48
CA THR A 334 -7.47 -17.44 -7.47
C THR A 334 -6.81 -16.21 -8.07
N LEU A 335 -7.05 -15.05 -7.47
CA LEU A 335 -6.29 -13.85 -7.74
C LEU A 335 -4.98 -13.87 -6.94
N LEU A 336 -3.87 -13.49 -7.60
CA LEU A 336 -2.53 -13.52 -7.02
C LEU A 336 -1.92 -12.13 -7.02
N SER A 337 -1.83 -11.49 -5.87
CA SER A 337 -1.12 -10.21 -5.72
C SER A 337 0.19 -10.39 -4.95
N GLY A 338 1.17 -9.56 -5.27
CA GLY A 338 2.46 -9.56 -4.60
C GLY A 338 2.54 -8.58 -3.43
N ARG A 339 3.77 -8.25 -3.06
CA ARG A 339 4.13 -7.31 -1.98
C ARG A 339 4.11 -5.85 -2.44
N PHE A 340 4.22 -4.91 -1.49
CA PHE A 340 4.29 -3.47 -1.74
C PHE A 340 3.14 -2.95 -2.61
N PHE A 341 1.93 -3.31 -2.25
CA PHE A 341 0.80 -3.13 -3.11
C PHE A 341 -0.39 -2.55 -2.36
N THR A 342 -1.07 -1.62 -3.00
CA THR A 342 -2.31 -1.05 -2.47
C THR A 342 -3.45 -1.33 -3.41
N VAL A 343 -4.54 -1.89 -2.90
CA VAL A 343 -5.80 -2.05 -3.63
C VAL A 343 -6.90 -1.29 -2.91
N ILE A 344 -7.56 -0.40 -3.63
CA ILE A 344 -8.66 0.39 -3.12
C ILE A 344 -9.90 0.12 -3.96
N GLY A 345 -10.97 -0.32 -3.34
CA GLY A 345 -12.32 -0.35 -3.94
C GLY A 345 -13.07 0.97 -3.69
N ALA A 346 -14.22 1.10 -4.29
CA ALA A 346 -15.11 2.27 -4.13
C ALA A 346 -15.97 2.20 -2.85
N GLY A 347 -15.82 1.17 -2.06
CA GLY A 347 -16.59 0.83 -0.86
C GLY A 347 -17.01 -0.63 -0.89
N ALA A 348 -17.11 -1.28 0.28
CA ALA A 348 -17.48 -2.69 0.39
C ALA A 348 -18.93 -2.99 -0.10
N ASP A 349 -19.77 -1.97 -0.20
CA ASP A 349 -21.11 -2.01 -0.77
C ASP A 349 -21.14 -1.76 -2.29
N LYS A 350 -20.08 -1.27 -2.88
CA LYS A 350 -19.99 -0.83 -4.28
C LYS A 350 -19.07 -1.68 -5.13
N THR A 351 -17.97 -2.15 -4.57
CA THR A 351 -16.96 -2.96 -5.28
C THR A 351 -16.94 -4.36 -4.71
N THR A 352 -17.26 -5.37 -5.51
CA THR A 352 -17.23 -6.78 -5.10
C THR A 352 -16.37 -7.60 -6.07
N ILE A 353 -15.43 -8.36 -5.53
CA ILE A 353 -14.78 -9.47 -6.24
C ILE A 353 -15.56 -10.73 -5.91
N LYS A 354 -16.17 -11.37 -6.91
CA LYS A 354 -17.05 -12.52 -6.72
C LYS A 354 -16.50 -13.76 -7.44
N LEU A 355 -16.27 -14.83 -6.68
CA LEU A 355 -15.97 -16.12 -7.25
C LEU A 355 -17.22 -16.70 -7.94
N ARG A 356 -17.05 -17.27 -9.12
CA ARG A 356 -18.10 -17.99 -9.83
C ARG A 356 -18.68 -19.10 -8.96
N ASP A 357 -19.98 -19.32 -9.06
CA ASP A 357 -20.62 -20.43 -8.41
C ASP A 357 -20.04 -21.75 -8.93
N LYS A 358 -19.71 -22.69 -8.04
CA LYS A 358 -19.09 -23.99 -8.35
C LYS A 358 -17.82 -23.86 -9.21
N ALA A 359 -16.97 -22.88 -8.89
CA ALA A 359 -15.70 -22.66 -9.59
C ALA A 359 -14.76 -23.86 -9.45
N ASP A 360 -14.13 -24.27 -10.52
CA ASP A 360 -13.25 -25.45 -10.54
C ASP A 360 -12.08 -25.28 -9.54
N GLY A 361 -11.82 -26.36 -8.79
CA GLY A 361 -10.76 -26.39 -7.77
C GLY A 361 -11.13 -25.79 -6.42
N PHE A 362 -12.36 -25.31 -6.21
CA PHE A 362 -12.84 -24.77 -4.94
C PHE A 362 -13.84 -25.69 -4.21
N GLN A 363 -13.97 -26.96 -4.62
CA GLN A 363 -14.91 -27.90 -4.02
C GLN A 363 -14.31 -28.71 -2.87
N ASN A 364 -12.99 -28.77 -2.72
CA ASN A 364 -12.34 -29.63 -1.73
C ASN A 364 -11.97 -28.87 -0.44
N PRO A 365 -12.69 -29.02 0.69
CA PRO A 365 -12.33 -28.38 1.96
C PRO A 365 -11.01 -28.89 2.56
N ALA A 366 -10.51 -30.07 2.15
CA ALA A 366 -9.25 -30.61 2.64
C ALA A 366 -8.02 -29.99 1.92
N ASP A 367 -8.23 -29.38 0.74
CA ASP A 367 -7.23 -28.63 -0.02
C ASP A 367 -7.82 -27.24 -0.39
N PRO A 368 -7.98 -26.34 0.59
CA PRO A 368 -8.71 -25.11 0.40
C PRO A 368 -7.94 -24.09 -0.42
N ARG A 369 -8.67 -23.36 -1.29
CA ARG A 369 -8.10 -22.33 -2.16
C ARG A 369 -8.68 -20.94 -1.83
N PRO A 370 -7.86 -19.87 -1.76
CA PRO A 370 -8.36 -18.52 -1.57
C PRO A 370 -8.90 -17.94 -2.90
N VAL A 371 -9.95 -17.13 -2.81
CA VAL A 371 -10.36 -16.28 -3.93
C VAL A 371 -9.26 -15.26 -4.23
N TRP A 372 -8.66 -14.69 -3.19
CA TRP A 372 -7.54 -13.79 -3.33
C TRP A 372 -6.39 -14.19 -2.40
N ARG A 373 -5.24 -14.50 -2.99
CA ARG A 373 -3.97 -14.68 -2.27
C ARG A 373 -3.17 -13.39 -2.34
N ALA A 374 -3.25 -12.63 -1.28
CA ALA A 374 -2.49 -11.41 -1.08
C ALA A 374 -1.21 -11.73 -0.29
N SER A 375 -0.22 -12.30 -0.99
CA SER A 375 1.02 -12.83 -0.37
C SER A 375 2.17 -12.80 -1.34
N SER A 376 3.37 -12.52 -0.83
CA SER A 376 4.60 -12.49 -1.62
C SER A 376 5.20 -13.86 -1.92
N THR A 377 4.77 -14.93 -1.24
CA THR A 377 5.43 -16.26 -1.32
C THR A 377 4.99 -17.12 -2.49
N LYS A 378 3.88 -16.78 -3.11
CA LYS A 378 3.44 -17.33 -4.38
C LYS A 378 2.90 -16.19 -5.22
N GLY A 379 3.80 -15.35 -5.67
CA GLY A 379 3.47 -14.29 -6.61
C GLY A 379 2.96 -14.84 -7.94
N PRO A 380 2.66 -13.99 -8.89
CA PRO A 380 2.20 -14.38 -10.22
C PRO A 380 3.09 -15.43 -10.85
N PRO A 381 2.59 -16.25 -11.80
CA PRO A 381 3.40 -17.22 -12.53
C PRO A 381 4.66 -16.54 -13.08
N GLY A 382 5.84 -17.10 -12.79
CA GLY A 382 7.14 -16.54 -13.17
C GLY A 382 7.82 -15.67 -12.10
N SER A 383 7.18 -15.35 -10.98
CA SER A 383 7.88 -14.79 -9.83
C SER A 383 8.54 -15.92 -9.03
N ASN A 384 9.84 -15.91 -8.87
CA ASN A 384 10.52 -16.80 -7.94
C ASN A 384 10.08 -16.46 -6.52
N GLY A 385 9.56 -17.45 -5.83
CA GLY A 385 8.93 -17.33 -4.53
C GLY A 385 9.69 -16.40 -3.60
N ALA A 386 8.98 -15.46 -3.01
CA ALA A 386 9.57 -14.45 -2.17
C ALA A 386 10.21 -15.05 -0.94
N VAL A 387 11.25 -14.42 -0.52
CA VAL A 387 11.93 -14.67 0.75
C VAL A 387 10.96 -14.39 1.90
N ASN A 388 11.01 -15.19 2.95
CA ASN A 388 10.30 -14.94 4.20
C ASN A 388 10.46 -13.46 4.64
N GLY A 389 9.39 -12.86 5.14
CA GLY A 389 9.41 -11.48 5.63
C GLY A 389 9.34 -10.39 4.56
N SER A 390 8.95 -10.70 3.34
CA SER A 390 8.96 -9.74 2.22
C SER A 390 7.60 -9.14 1.83
N SER A 391 6.52 -9.43 2.56
CA SER A 391 5.18 -8.88 2.30
C SER A 391 4.93 -7.54 3.02
N ILE A 392 5.86 -6.61 2.93
CA ILE A 392 5.78 -5.31 3.58
C ILE A 392 4.80 -4.40 2.82
N SER A 393 4.06 -3.57 3.58
CA SER A 393 3.19 -2.51 3.04
C SER A 393 2.10 -3.01 2.07
N LEU A 394 1.39 -4.06 2.47
CA LEU A 394 0.21 -4.52 1.73
C LEU A 394 -1.05 -3.88 2.29
N TYR A 395 -1.74 -3.09 1.45
CA TYR A 395 -2.93 -2.36 1.84
C TYR A 395 -4.11 -2.75 0.97
N ILE A 396 -5.21 -3.17 1.61
CA ILE A 396 -6.46 -3.51 0.94
C ILE A 396 -7.59 -2.78 1.64
N SER A 397 -8.40 -2.01 0.90
CA SER A 397 -9.49 -1.27 1.50
C SER A 397 -10.71 -1.10 0.58
N GLY A 398 -11.89 -0.92 1.20
CA GLY A 398 -13.08 -0.45 0.55
C GLY A 398 -13.70 -1.41 -0.48
N LEU A 399 -13.69 -2.72 -0.23
CA LEU A 399 -14.25 -3.71 -1.17
C LEU A 399 -14.86 -4.92 -0.48
N ALA A 400 -15.62 -5.71 -1.23
CA ALA A 400 -16.14 -7.00 -0.77
C ALA A 400 -15.54 -8.17 -1.54
N ILE A 401 -15.40 -9.32 -0.84
CA ILE A 401 -15.13 -10.63 -1.42
C ILE A 401 -16.36 -11.51 -1.22
N ASP A 402 -16.82 -12.12 -2.29
CA ASP A 402 -17.93 -13.08 -2.29
C ASP A 402 -17.42 -14.40 -2.87
N THR A 403 -17.43 -15.45 -2.05
CA THR A 403 -16.95 -16.77 -2.52
C THR A 403 -17.97 -17.53 -3.37
N GLY A 404 -19.11 -16.92 -3.72
CA GLY A 404 -20.15 -17.55 -4.52
C GLY A 404 -20.82 -18.73 -3.80
N LYS A 405 -21.47 -19.59 -4.55
CA LYS A 405 -22.18 -20.79 -4.05
C LYS A 405 -21.55 -22.07 -4.56
N GLY A 406 -21.63 -23.14 -3.77
CA GLY A 406 -21.09 -24.45 -4.15
C GLY A 406 -19.57 -24.52 -4.19
N ASN A 407 -18.90 -23.69 -3.39
CA ASN A 407 -17.45 -23.61 -3.23
C ASN A 407 -17.01 -23.94 -1.79
N PRO A 408 -17.30 -25.15 -1.26
CA PRO A 408 -17.02 -25.47 0.13
C PRO A 408 -15.52 -25.49 0.51
N GLY A 409 -14.63 -25.59 -0.46
CA GLY A 409 -13.17 -25.46 -0.27
C GLY A 409 -12.65 -24.04 -0.42
N ALA A 410 -13.52 -23.04 -0.59
CA ALA A 410 -13.08 -21.66 -0.74
C ALA A 410 -12.63 -21.04 0.59
N LYS A 411 -11.58 -20.21 0.51
CA LYS A 411 -11.24 -19.14 1.46
C LYS A 411 -11.52 -17.80 0.79
N GLY A 412 -11.89 -16.77 1.57
CA GLY A 412 -12.07 -15.43 0.99
C GLY A 412 -10.73 -14.80 0.61
N ILE A 413 -9.98 -14.33 1.60
CA ILE A 413 -8.66 -13.73 1.42
C ILE A 413 -7.62 -14.51 2.24
N GLU A 414 -6.54 -14.94 1.60
CA GLU A 414 -5.29 -15.31 2.28
C GLU A 414 -4.41 -14.06 2.31
N TYR A 415 -4.35 -13.43 3.48
CA TYR A 415 -3.65 -12.16 3.66
C TYR A 415 -2.34 -12.37 4.41
N HIS A 416 -1.24 -11.92 3.80
CA HIS A 416 0.08 -11.96 4.39
C HIS A 416 0.70 -10.57 4.36
N SER A 417 0.95 -10.01 5.53
CA SER A 417 1.67 -8.75 5.70
C SER A 417 2.82 -8.91 6.70
N ASN A 418 3.80 -8.05 6.60
CA ASN A 418 4.98 -8.02 7.48
C ASN A 418 5.39 -6.56 7.73
N ASN A 419 5.80 -6.25 8.95
CA ASN A 419 6.18 -4.94 9.47
C ASN A 419 5.07 -3.89 9.50
N ILE A 420 4.46 -3.59 8.38
CA ILE A 420 3.30 -2.70 8.23
C ILE A 420 2.37 -3.27 7.17
N GLY A 421 1.08 -3.13 7.38
CA GLY A 421 0.05 -3.52 6.43
C GLY A 421 -1.34 -3.36 7.00
N ARG A 422 -2.31 -3.08 6.12
CA ARG A 422 -3.65 -2.74 6.55
C ARG A 422 -4.71 -3.41 5.68
N LEU A 423 -5.69 -4.03 6.33
CA LEU A 423 -6.94 -4.50 5.73
C LEU A 423 -8.08 -3.72 6.37
N GLU A 424 -8.77 -2.87 5.61
CA GLU A 424 -9.71 -1.88 6.15
C GLU A 424 -10.99 -1.81 5.30
N ASP A 425 -12.15 -1.71 5.95
CA ASP A 425 -13.46 -1.58 5.27
C ASP A 425 -13.71 -2.70 4.26
N VAL A 426 -13.50 -3.95 4.68
CA VAL A 426 -13.64 -5.13 3.82
C VAL A 426 -14.74 -6.04 4.32
N ALA A 427 -15.65 -6.41 3.41
CA ALA A 427 -16.67 -7.44 3.67
C ALA A 427 -16.30 -8.76 2.97
N ILE A 428 -16.31 -9.86 3.71
CA ILE A 428 -16.02 -11.19 3.16
C ILE A 428 -17.25 -12.07 3.43
N ARG A 429 -17.85 -12.63 2.39
CA ARG A 429 -19.05 -13.42 2.54
C ARG A 429 -19.04 -14.67 1.68
N SER A 430 -19.72 -15.69 2.15
CA SER A 430 -20.05 -16.87 1.37
C SER A 430 -21.49 -16.78 0.87
N GLY A 431 -21.71 -17.07 -0.41
CA GLY A 431 -23.03 -17.00 -1.02
C GLY A 431 -24.03 -18.08 -0.54
N ASP A 432 -23.53 -19.16 0.09
CA ASP A 432 -24.34 -20.25 0.66
C ASP A 432 -23.93 -20.63 2.08
N GLY A 433 -23.06 -19.85 2.73
CA GLY A 433 -22.53 -20.11 4.06
C GLY A 433 -21.42 -21.16 4.11
N ALA A 434 -21.10 -21.82 2.98
CA ALA A 434 -20.02 -22.79 2.90
C ALA A 434 -18.66 -22.12 2.66
N GLY A 435 -17.58 -22.85 2.90
CA GLY A 435 -16.18 -22.37 2.76
C GLY A 435 -15.39 -22.63 4.02
N VAL A 436 -14.07 -22.63 3.90
CA VAL A 436 -13.16 -22.98 5.00
C VAL A 436 -12.88 -21.79 5.91
N ALA A 437 -12.52 -20.65 5.36
CA ALA A 437 -12.24 -19.44 6.13
C ALA A 437 -12.58 -18.17 5.35
N GLY A 438 -13.11 -17.17 6.02
CA GLY A 438 -13.28 -15.86 5.39
C GLY A 438 -11.95 -15.16 5.21
N LEU A 439 -11.23 -14.89 6.29
CA LEU A 439 -9.91 -14.29 6.29
C LEU A 439 -8.89 -15.28 6.84
N ASP A 440 -7.91 -15.63 6.03
CA ASP A 440 -6.86 -16.55 6.40
C ASP A 440 -5.53 -15.81 6.65
N LEU A 441 -5.09 -15.83 7.90
CA LEU A 441 -3.83 -15.24 8.37
C LEU A 441 -2.81 -16.31 8.78
N THR A 442 -2.99 -17.55 8.33
CA THR A 442 -2.15 -18.68 8.77
C THR A 442 -0.81 -18.79 8.03
N HIS A 443 -0.52 -17.85 7.13
CA HIS A 443 0.74 -17.84 6.41
C HIS A 443 1.92 -17.74 7.38
N LYS A 444 2.98 -18.52 7.10
CA LYS A 444 4.23 -18.45 7.84
C LYS A 444 4.81 -17.04 7.81
N THR A 445 5.29 -16.53 8.95
CA THR A 445 5.84 -15.16 9.09
C THR A 445 4.82 -14.04 8.83
N ASN A 446 3.56 -14.27 9.13
CA ASN A 446 2.50 -13.27 8.94
C ASN A 446 2.36 -12.35 10.15
N GLY A 447 2.43 -11.05 9.91
CA GLY A 447 2.33 -9.98 10.90
C GLY A 447 3.61 -9.16 11.04
N PRO A 448 3.53 -8.00 11.69
CA PRO A 448 2.29 -7.37 12.16
C PRO A 448 1.45 -6.79 11.03
N ALA A 449 0.16 -6.63 11.29
CA ALA A 449 -0.78 -5.93 10.44
C ALA A 449 -1.94 -5.37 11.25
N PHE A 450 -2.55 -4.30 10.75
CA PHE A 450 -3.76 -3.72 11.30
C PHE A 450 -4.98 -4.09 10.46
N ILE A 451 -5.89 -4.85 11.05
CA ILE A 451 -7.12 -5.33 10.41
C ILE A 451 -8.29 -4.64 11.10
N THR A 452 -8.99 -3.78 10.39
CA THR A 452 -10.02 -2.94 10.99
C THR A 452 -11.26 -2.80 10.10
N ARG A 453 -12.43 -2.71 10.73
CA ARG A 453 -13.73 -2.62 10.07
C ARG A 453 -13.92 -3.73 9.03
N VAL A 454 -13.66 -4.97 9.46
CA VAL A 454 -13.82 -6.16 8.64
C VAL A 454 -15.02 -6.96 9.10
N ARG A 455 -15.89 -7.31 8.15
CA ARG A 455 -17.02 -8.20 8.36
C ARG A 455 -16.83 -9.51 7.64
N VAL A 456 -17.07 -10.62 8.35
CA VAL A 456 -17.05 -11.96 7.75
C VAL A 456 -18.35 -12.69 8.05
N SER A 457 -19.03 -13.15 7.01
CA SER A 457 -20.30 -13.87 7.11
C SER A 457 -20.24 -15.25 6.46
N GLY A 458 -20.60 -16.29 7.22
CA GLY A 458 -20.53 -17.70 6.79
C GLY A 458 -19.18 -18.33 7.10
N PHE A 459 -18.82 -19.39 6.37
CA PHE A 459 -17.61 -20.21 6.48
C PHE A 459 -17.55 -21.14 7.69
N ASP A 460 -16.57 -22.06 7.72
CA ASP A 460 -16.21 -22.82 8.92
C ASP A 460 -15.60 -21.90 9.99
N TYR A 461 -14.69 -21.04 9.56
CA TYR A 461 -14.01 -20.05 10.40
C TYR A 461 -14.16 -18.65 9.82
N GLY A 462 -14.44 -17.68 10.66
CA GLY A 462 -14.45 -16.28 10.24
C GLY A 462 -13.02 -15.82 9.92
N ILE A 463 -12.14 -15.92 10.89
CA ILE A 463 -10.71 -15.58 10.78
C ILE A 463 -9.88 -16.76 11.30
N THR A 464 -8.87 -17.17 10.53
CA THR A 464 -7.85 -18.15 10.98
C THR A 464 -6.52 -17.45 11.14
N SER A 465 -5.80 -17.70 12.23
CA SER A 465 -4.46 -17.19 12.49
C SER A 465 -3.57 -18.30 13.02
N ALA A 466 -2.34 -18.30 12.55
CA ALA A 466 -1.32 -19.23 13.08
C ALA A 466 0.04 -18.55 13.00
N TRP A 467 1.01 -19.22 13.54
CA TRP A 467 2.40 -18.78 13.56
C TRP A 467 2.77 -17.97 14.79
N GLN A 468 3.82 -18.43 15.36
CA GLN A 468 4.23 -18.05 16.69
C GLN A 468 5.23 -16.85 16.75
N GLU A 469 5.64 -16.24 15.66
CA GLU A 469 6.70 -15.21 15.67
C GLU A 469 6.20 -13.81 15.34
N TYR A 470 4.91 -13.54 15.42
CA TYR A 470 4.39 -12.23 15.12
C TYR A 470 3.08 -11.95 15.85
N SER A 471 2.53 -10.80 15.63
CA SER A 471 1.28 -10.35 16.24
C SER A 471 0.35 -9.74 15.20
N MET A 472 -0.95 -9.76 15.48
CA MET A 472 -1.96 -9.10 14.67
C MET A 472 -2.81 -8.20 15.53
N THR A 473 -3.16 -7.03 15.02
CA THR A 473 -4.10 -6.11 15.66
C THR A 473 -5.41 -6.09 14.88
N LEU A 474 -6.50 -6.41 15.57
CA LEU A 474 -7.85 -6.50 15.01
C LEU A 474 -8.77 -5.53 15.75
N GLU A 475 -9.44 -4.64 15.03
CA GLU A 475 -10.37 -3.68 15.64
C GLU A 475 -11.64 -3.55 14.79
N HIS A 476 -12.81 -3.40 15.46
CA HIS A 476 -14.10 -3.29 14.77
C HIS A 476 -14.40 -4.47 13.84
N ILE A 477 -14.30 -5.68 14.36
CA ILE A 477 -14.51 -6.92 13.62
C ILE A 477 -15.94 -7.43 13.85
N THR A 478 -16.63 -7.77 12.77
CA THR A 478 -17.96 -8.40 12.84
C THR A 478 -17.93 -9.79 12.22
N LEU A 479 -18.32 -10.79 12.99
CA LEU A 479 -18.36 -12.21 12.58
C LEU A 479 -19.74 -12.79 12.77
N ASP A 480 -20.30 -13.40 11.75
CA ASP A 480 -21.61 -14.00 11.83
C ASP A 480 -21.73 -15.29 10.98
N GLY A 481 -22.49 -16.26 11.51
CA GLY A 481 -22.84 -17.47 10.78
C GLY A 481 -21.68 -18.47 10.56
N GLN A 482 -20.63 -18.43 11.38
CA GLN A 482 -19.56 -19.44 11.32
C GLN A 482 -20.03 -20.79 11.83
N ARG A 483 -19.43 -21.87 11.31
CA ARG A 483 -19.87 -23.24 11.60
C ARG A 483 -18.94 -23.96 12.60
N LYS A 484 -17.70 -23.47 12.84
CA LYS A 484 -16.73 -24.06 13.76
C LYS A 484 -16.23 -23.06 14.81
N ALA A 485 -15.73 -21.91 14.39
CA ALA A 485 -15.35 -20.82 15.30
C ALA A 485 -15.38 -19.46 14.59
N GLY A 486 -15.61 -18.39 15.34
CA GLY A 486 -15.48 -17.01 14.84
C GLY A 486 -14.03 -16.73 14.48
N ILE A 487 -13.13 -16.80 15.45
CA ILE A 487 -11.68 -16.71 15.29
C ILE A 487 -11.05 -18.01 15.75
N ALA A 488 -10.20 -18.61 14.92
CA ALA A 488 -9.35 -19.74 15.31
C ALA A 488 -7.87 -19.30 15.26
N ASN A 489 -7.24 -19.23 16.42
CA ASN A 489 -5.85 -18.85 16.59
C ASN A 489 -4.99 -20.03 17.04
N ARG A 490 -3.80 -20.14 16.50
CA ARG A 490 -2.80 -21.12 16.96
C ARG A 490 -1.44 -20.44 17.13
N GLU A 491 -1.02 -20.34 18.41
CA GLU A 491 0.30 -19.81 18.78
C GLU A 491 0.55 -18.30 18.45
N ASN A 492 -0.35 -17.58 17.80
CA ASN A 492 -0.16 -16.17 17.48
C ASN A 492 -0.57 -15.26 18.64
N ILE A 493 -0.06 -14.04 18.65
CA ILE A 493 -0.47 -12.96 19.54
C ILE A 493 -1.52 -12.13 18.83
N LEU A 494 -2.74 -12.10 19.36
CA LEU A 494 -3.83 -11.30 18.83
C LEU A 494 -4.23 -10.21 19.81
N ALA A 495 -4.16 -8.97 19.38
CA ALA A 495 -4.65 -7.79 20.07
C ALA A 495 -5.98 -7.37 19.44
N ILE A 496 -7.09 -7.57 20.15
CA ILE A 496 -8.44 -7.46 19.59
C ILE A 496 -9.26 -6.45 20.38
N ARG A 497 -9.94 -5.54 19.68
CA ARG A 497 -10.93 -4.63 20.29
C ARG A 497 -12.17 -4.55 19.41
N ASP A 498 -13.36 -4.37 20.05
CA ASP A 498 -14.68 -4.29 19.42
C ASP A 498 -14.94 -5.46 18.46
N LEU A 499 -14.74 -6.69 18.97
CA LEU A 499 -15.18 -7.90 18.29
C LEU A 499 -16.68 -8.09 18.55
N ARG A 500 -17.45 -8.13 17.49
CA ARG A 500 -18.88 -8.48 17.51
C ARG A 500 -19.06 -9.82 16.83
N SER A 501 -19.32 -10.86 17.62
CA SER A 501 -19.51 -12.21 17.10
C SER A 501 -20.94 -12.68 17.40
N ALA A 502 -21.65 -13.13 16.37
CA ALA A 502 -22.98 -13.71 16.47
C ALA A 502 -22.97 -15.14 15.92
N ASN A 503 -22.60 -16.11 16.76
CA ASN A 503 -22.33 -17.49 16.35
C ASN A 503 -22.86 -18.51 17.35
N LYS A 504 -23.28 -19.68 16.85
CA LYS A 504 -23.62 -20.85 17.69
C LYS A 504 -22.41 -21.67 18.13
N VAL A 505 -21.25 -21.32 17.63
CA VAL A 505 -19.94 -21.93 17.92
C VAL A 505 -19.11 -20.96 18.74
N PRO A 506 -17.94 -21.33 19.28
CA PRO A 506 -17.07 -20.40 19.98
C PRO A 506 -16.78 -19.16 19.14
N ALA A 507 -16.90 -17.98 19.76
CA ALA A 507 -16.49 -16.75 19.11
C ALA A 507 -14.96 -16.67 18.90
N LEU A 508 -14.21 -17.31 19.82
CA LEU A 508 -12.75 -17.35 19.76
C LEU A 508 -12.24 -18.70 20.30
N GLU A 509 -11.37 -19.34 19.54
CA GLU A 509 -10.55 -20.47 19.97
C GLU A 509 -9.07 -20.11 19.83
N SER A 510 -8.27 -20.39 20.88
CA SER A 510 -6.83 -20.10 20.88
C SER A 510 -6.06 -21.26 21.45
N GLU A 511 -5.35 -21.96 20.58
CA GLU A 511 -4.55 -23.14 20.89
C GLU A 511 -3.07 -22.77 21.07
N GLY A 512 -2.38 -23.57 21.88
CA GLY A 512 -0.94 -23.50 22.11
C GLY A 512 -0.55 -22.65 23.32
N GLU A 513 0.51 -23.12 24.01
CA GLU A 513 0.99 -22.51 25.23
C GLU A 513 1.47 -21.06 25.06
N ASN A 514 2.05 -20.75 23.89
CA ASN A 514 2.57 -19.41 23.58
C ASN A 514 1.51 -18.45 23.03
N SER A 515 0.28 -18.91 22.75
CA SER A 515 -0.76 -18.04 22.28
C SER A 515 -1.10 -16.97 23.33
N MET A 516 -1.30 -15.75 22.88
CA MET A 516 -1.72 -14.61 23.71
C MET A 516 -2.87 -13.87 23.06
N ILE A 517 -3.94 -13.73 23.82
CA ILE A 517 -5.12 -12.97 23.37
C ILE A 517 -5.32 -11.78 24.31
N THR A 518 -5.37 -10.62 23.72
CA THR A 518 -5.92 -9.41 24.35
C THR A 518 -7.27 -9.12 23.71
N LEU A 519 -8.36 -9.11 24.49
CA LEU A 519 -9.71 -8.88 23.98
C LEU A 519 -10.39 -7.77 24.78
N LEU A 520 -10.70 -6.66 24.13
CA LEU A 520 -11.23 -5.45 24.75
C LEU A 520 -12.63 -5.11 24.17
N ASP A 521 -13.52 -4.55 24.99
CA ASP A 521 -14.75 -3.89 24.55
C ASP A 521 -15.63 -4.73 23.59
N SER A 522 -15.68 -6.05 23.76
CA SER A 522 -16.23 -6.98 22.79
C SER A 522 -17.57 -7.56 23.20
N THR A 523 -18.38 -7.94 22.21
CA THR A 523 -19.70 -8.53 22.44
C THR A 523 -19.83 -9.85 21.66
N LEU A 524 -19.99 -10.95 22.39
CA LEU A 524 -20.04 -12.30 21.87
C LEU A 524 -21.41 -12.88 22.17
N THR A 525 -22.20 -13.15 21.11
CA THR A 525 -23.61 -13.57 21.23
C THR A 525 -23.90 -14.84 20.43
N GLY A 526 -25.00 -15.47 20.75
CA GLY A 526 -25.51 -16.66 20.05
C GLY A 526 -25.34 -17.94 20.88
N GLY A 527 -24.14 -18.47 20.88
CA GLY A 527 -23.73 -19.62 21.69
C GLY A 527 -24.68 -20.84 21.69
N GLY A 528 -24.54 -21.60 22.73
CA GLY A 528 -25.34 -22.79 23.04
C GLY A 528 -25.06 -23.23 24.48
N SER A 529 -25.95 -24.03 25.05
CA SER A 529 -25.84 -24.52 26.45
C SER A 529 -24.61 -25.41 26.70
N ASP A 530 -23.90 -25.80 25.64
CA ASP A 530 -22.72 -26.69 25.66
C ASP A 530 -21.42 -26.01 25.18
N VAL A 531 -21.52 -24.75 24.71
CA VAL A 531 -20.41 -24.01 24.07
C VAL A 531 -19.96 -22.86 24.97
N ALA A 532 -18.64 -22.71 25.18
CA ALA A 532 -18.06 -21.52 25.77
C ALA A 532 -17.82 -20.45 24.68
N ALA A 533 -17.95 -19.18 25.05
CA ALA A 533 -17.70 -18.08 24.11
C ALA A 533 -16.24 -18.02 23.67
N MET A 534 -15.32 -18.28 24.58
CA MET A 534 -13.89 -18.33 24.34
C MET A 534 -13.30 -19.65 24.87
N ARG A 535 -12.48 -20.32 24.06
CA ARG A 535 -11.68 -21.47 24.44
C ARG A 535 -10.20 -21.14 24.30
N VAL A 536 -9.43 -21.19 25.39
CA VAL A 536 -8.04 -20.72 25.39
C VAL A 536 -7.10 -21.67 26.11
N GLU A 537 -5.95 -21.96 25.52
CA GLU A 537 -4.85 -22.72 26.12
C GLU A 537 -3.74 -21.81 26.65
N GLY A 538 -3.40 -20.76 25.96
CA GLY A 538 -2.39 -19.77 26.30
C GLY A 538 -2.87 -18.67 27.26
N ALA A 539 -2.32 -17.47 27.15
CA ALA A 539 -2.75 -16.31 27.95
C ALA A 539 -3.99 -15.64 27.37
N LEU A 540 -4.84 -15.10 28.24
CA LEU A 540 -5.96 -14.25 27.87
C LEU A 540 -6.03 -13.06 28.83
N TYR A 541 -6.02 -11.85 28.25
CA TYR A 541 -6.45 -10.65 28.92
C TYR A 541 -7.78 -10.19 28.31
N ALA A 542 -8.85 -10.20 29.09
CA ALA A 542 -10.18 -9.78 28.66
C ALA A 542 -10.65 -8.60 29.50
N LEU A 543 -11.07 -7.51 28.87
CA LEU A 543 -11.51 -6.29 29.51
C LEU A 543 -12.83 -5.81 28.90
N ARG A 544 -13.88 -5.66 29.70
CA ARG A 544 -15.23 -5.21 29.29
C ARG A 544 -15.79 -6.08 28.14
N VAL A 545 -15.73 -7.41 28.32
CA VAL A 545 -16.27 -8.38 27.36
C VAL A 545 -17.64 -8.85 27.81
N LYS A 546 -18.62 -8.73 26.93
CA LYS A 546 -19.99 -9.23 27.13
C LYS A 546 -20.21 -10.54 26.40
N THR A 547 -20.85 -11.50 27.07
CA THR A 547 -21.21 -12.79 26.48
C THR A 547 -22.69 -13.07 26.72
N ASP A 548 -23.37 -13.59 25.70
CA ASP A 548 -24.78 -13.94 25.78
C ASP A 548 -25.08 -15.26 25.05
N GLY A 549 -25.89 -16.14 25.67
CA GLY A 549 -26.28 -17.41 25.10
C GLY A 549 -25.26 -18.54 25.21
N TYR A 550 -24.06 -18.29 25.77
CA TYR A 550 -23.03 -19.29 25.96
C TYR A 550 -23.07 -19.95 27.33
N LYS A 551 -22.61 -21.22 27.41
CA LYS A 551 -22.47 -21.96 28.66
C LYS A 551 -21.51 -21.28 29.65
N ALA A 552 -20.43 -20.70 29.14
CA ALA A 552 -19.43 -19.98 29.92
C ALA A 552 -18.83 -18.85 29.07
N ALA A 553 -18.31 -17.82 29.70
CA ALA A 553 -17.55 -16.78 28.99
C ALA A 553 -16.19 -17.32 28.54
N VAL A 554 -15.49 -18.06 29.43
CA VAL A 554 -14.18 -18.64 29.11
C VAL A 554 -14.15 -20.11 29.53
N GLU A 555 -13.60 -20.94 28.68
CA GLU A 555 -13.14 -22.29 28.94
C GLU A 555 -11.62 -22.30 28.81
N LYS A 556 -10.92 -22.29 29.95
CA LYS A 556 -9.48 -22.41 30.02
C LYS A 556 -9.08 -23.87 29.92
N ARG A 557 -8.18 -24.21 29.01
CA ARG A 557 -7.74 -25.56 28.69
C ARG A 557 -6.25 -25.77 29.00
N VAL A 558 -5.86 -27.04 29.13
CA VAL A 558 -4.46 -27.42 29.21
C VAL A 558 -3.85 -27.31 27.80
N PRO A 559 -2.67 -26.69 27.65
CA PRO A 559 -2.00 -26.62 26.36
C PRO A 559 -1.74 -28.01 25.76
N GLY A 560 -2.08 -28.16 24.47
CA GLY A 560 -1.88 -29.43 23.75
C GLY A 560 -2.95 -30.49 23.99
N ASP A 561 -3.91 -30.28 24.88
CA ASP A 561 -5.01 -31.21 25.09
C ASP A 561 -6.11 -30.99 24.03
N LYS A 562 -6.20 -31.90 23.08
CA LYS A 562 -7.18 -31.85 21.97
C LYS A 562 -8.63 -32.10 22.39
N GLY A 563 -9.01 -31.72 23.61
CA GLY A 563 -10.38 -31.78 24.07
C GLY A 563 -10.75 -33.10 24.79
N HIS A 564 -9.76 -33.86 25.26
CA HIS A 564 -9.96 -35.10 25.95
C HIS A 564 -10.00 -34.96 27.49
N ALA A 565 -9.49 -33.87 28.04
CA ALA A 565 -9.54 -33.58 29.48
C ALA A 565 -10.64 -32.55 29.81
N ALA A 566 -11.06 -32.56 31.09
CA ALA A 566 -11.90 -31.52 31.62
C ALA A 566 -11.18 -30.16 31.55
N PRO A 567 -11.91 -29.04 31.30
CA PRO A 567 -11.30 -27.72 31.34
C PRO A 567 -10.67 -27.44 32.68
N MET A 568 -9.50 -26.76 32.70
CA MET A 568 -8.87 -26.36 33.95
C MET A 568 -9.73 -25.39 34.74
N GLU A 569 -10.47 -24.54 34.04
CA GLU A 569 -11.30 -23.49 34.62
C GLU A 569 -12.44 -23.12 33.69
N LEU A 570 -13.62 -22.86 34.25
CA LEU A 570 -14.77 -22.32 33.56
C LEU A 570 -15.14 -21.00 34.21
N ILE A 571 -15.11 -19.92 33.44
CA ILE A 571 -15.49 -18.58 33.90
C ILE A 571 -16.87 -18.28 33.38
N ALA A 572 -17.79 -17.96 34.30
CA ALA A 572 -19.15 -17.60 33.96
C ALA A 572 -19.23 -16.23 33.29
N GLY A 573 -20.24 -16.05 32.41
CA GLY A 573 -20.67 -14.75 31.92
C GLY A 573 -21.71 -14.10 32.87
N PRO A 574 -22.46 -13.09 32.42
CA PRO A 574 -22.45 -12.53 31.05
C PRO A 574 -21.44 -11.41 30.82
N VAL A 575 -20.73 -10.96 31.82
CA VAL A 575 -19.77 -9.83 31.71
C VAL A 575 -18.45 -10.19 32.35
N LEU A 576 -17.37 -9.94 31.64
CA LEU A 576 -16.00 -9.93 32.17
C LEU A 576 -15.55 -8.49 32.23
N ASP A 577 -15.58 -7.88 33.44
CA ASP A 577 -15.08 -6.51 33.64
C ASP A 577 -13.58 -6.48 33.41
N GLU A 578 -12.84 -7.40 34.02
CA GLU A 578 -11.43 -7.71 33.76
C GLU A 578 -11.16 -9.16 34.13
N TYR A 579 -10.55 -9.93 33.22
CA TYR A 579 -10.14 -11.29 33.48
C TYR A 579 -8.75 -11.54 32.91
N ILE A 580 -7.88 -12.16 33.71
CA ILE A 580 -6.50 -12.46 33.36
C ILE A 580 -6.29 -13.97 33.54
N ALA A 581 -6.18 -14.67 32.41
CA ALA A 581 -5.74 -16.06 32.42
C ALA A 581 -4.21 -16.08 32.23
N GLY A 582 -3.48 -15.87 33.33
CA GLY A 582 -2.03 -15.75 33.29
C GLY A 582 -1.46 -15.22 34.61
N GLN A 583 -0.15 -14.97 34.64
CA GLN A 583 0.56 -14.42 35.78
C GLN A 583 0.55 -12.89 35.74
N VAL A 584 0.24 -12.28 36.90
CA VAL A 584 0.40 -10.85 37.10
C VAL A 584 1.72 -10.57 37.82
N THR A 585 2.60 -9.83 37.20
CA THR A 585 3.86 -9.34 37.76
C THR A 585 3.67 -7.89 38.22
N VAL A 586 3.93 -7.62 39.49
CA VAL A 586 3.70 -6.30 40.07
C VAL A 586 5.03 -5.61 40.37
N GLY A 587 5.19 -4.41 39.82
CA GLY A 587 6.28 -3.48 40.11
C GLY A 587 6.04 -2.72 41.42
N HIS A 588 6.12 -1.40 41.41
CA HIS A 588 5.81 -0.55 42.54
C HIS A 588 4.29 -0.38 42.74
N GLY A 589 3.90 0.08 43.92
CA GLY A 589 2.49 0.16 44.31
C GLY A 589 1.85 -1.20 44.54
N GLN A 590 0.54 -1.27 44.48
CA GLN A 590 -0.24 -2.52 44.61
C GLN A 590 -1.39 -2.55 43.58
N PRO A 591 -1.12 -2.33 42.29
CA PRO A 591 -2.16 -2.42 41.28
C PRO A 591 -2.69 -3.87 41.19
N LYS A 592 -4.03 -4.01 41.10
CA LYS A 592 -4.68 -5.33 40.99
C LYS A 592 -4.93 -5.78 39.56
N GLY A 593 -4.62 -4.96 38.55
CA GLY A 593 -4.87 -5.23 37.16
C GLY A 593 -4.16 -4.23 36.27
N ALA A 594 -4.52 -4.14 35.01
CA ALA A 594 -3.99 -3.15 34.09
C ALA A 594 -4.42 -1.73 34.47
N LEU A 595 -3.79 -0.71 33.86
CA LEU A 595 -4.11 0.71 34.12
C LEU A 595 -5.53 1.07 33.66
N LYS A 596 -6.05 0.40 32.63
CA LYS A 596 -7.38 0.64 32.02
C LYS A 596 -7.54 2.10 31.58
N LEU A 597 -6.54 2.58 30.87
CA LEU A 597 -6.55 3.94 30.35
C LEU A 597 -7.78 4.16 29.46
N PRO A 598 -8.34 5.39 29.42
CA PRO A 598 -9.45 5.69 28.50
C PRO A 598 -9.08 5.43 27.06
N ILE A 599 -9.96 4.76 26.32
CA ILE A 599 -9.78 4.43 24.90
C ILE A 599 -10.62 5.40 24.07
N GLU A 600 -9.99 6.03 23.08
CA GLU A 600 -10.69 6.86 22.11
C GLU A 600 -10.41 6.36 20.70
N ASP A 601 -11.40 6.46 19.83
CA ASP A 601 -11.25 6.21 18.39
C ASP A 601 -10.78 7.50 17.69
N PRO A 602 -9.97 7.39 16.62
CA PRO A 602 -9.57 8.55 15.86
C PRO A 602 -10.81 9.25 15.28
N PRO A 603 -10.88 10.59 15.31
CA PRO A 603 -11.95 11.31 14.66
C PRO A 603 -11.96 11.01 13.16
N GLU A 604 -13.15 10.77 12.59
CA GLU A 604 -13.29 10.62 11.17
C GLU A 604 -13.20 11.98 10.46
N VAL A 605 -12.35 12.04 9.46
CA VAL A 605 -12.23 13.18 8.54
C VAL A 605 -12.78 12.73 7.19
N PRO A 606 -13.92 13.23 6.74
CA PRO A 606 -14.51 12.86 5.46
C PRO A 606 -13.55 13.14 4.30
N TRP A 607 -13.64 12.34 3.25
CA TRP A 607 -12.78 12.52 2.08
C TRP A 607 -13.11 13.78 1.25
N GLY A 608 -14.28 14.37 1.42
CA GLY A 608 -14.71 15.56 0.72
C GLY A 608 -15.06 15.34 -0.76
N ASP A 609 -15.37 16.43 -1.47
CA ASP A 609 -15.61 16.43 -2.92
C ASP A 609 -14.27 16.45 -3.64
N LEU A 610 -13.96 15.36 -4.33
CA LEU A 610 -12.69 15.17 -5.02
C LEU A 610 -12.35 16.26 -6.03
N ALA A 611 -13.34 16.81 -6.69
CA ALA A 611 -13.13 17.85 -7.70
C ALA A 611 -12.81 19.23 -7.10
N LYS A 612 -13.28 19.49 -5.90
CA LYS A 612 -13.18 20.79 -5.24
C LYS A 612 -12.19 20.84 -4.10
N ASP A 613 -12.11 19.72 -3.35
CA ASP A 613 -11.42 19.67 -2.06
C ASP A 613 -10.01 19.09 -2.16
N TRP A 614 -9.64 18.51 -3.31
CA TRP A 614 -8.34 17.88 -3.51
C TRP A 614 -7.43 18.70 -4.41
N VAL A 615 -6.15 18.76 -4.06
CA VAL A 615 -5.11 19.37 -4.88
C VAL A 615 -3.87 18.47 -4.97
N ASN A 616 -3.35 18.36 -6.19
CA ASN A 616 -2.09 17.65 -6.45
C ASN A 616 -0.91 18.58 -6.15
N VAL A 617 0.00 18.17 -5.29
CA VAL A 617 1.22 18.94 -4.97
C VAL A 617 2.06 19.24 -6.22
N GLN A 618 2.06 18.36 -7.21
CA GLN A 618 2.80 18.56 -8.46
C GLN A 618 2.24 19.71 -9.30
N ASN A 619 0.99 20.14 -9.10
CA ASN A 619 0.44 21.33 -9.77
C ASN A 619 1.15 22.62 -9.34
N PHE A 620 1.91 22.57 -8.26
CA PHE A 620 2.71 23.69 -7.73
C PHE A 620 4.20 23.56 -8.03
N GLU A 621 4.60 22.62 -8.87
CA GLU A 621 6.03 22.37 -9.19
C GLU A 621 6.76 23.64 -9.68
N ALA A 622 6.10 24.53 -10.39
CA ALA A 622 6.67 25.81 -10.81
C ALA A 622 7.11 26.72 -9.66
N LYS A 623 6.70 26.43 -8.44
CA LYS A 623 7.09 27.14 -7.22
C LYS A 623 8.33 26.54 -6.53
N LYS A 624 8.86 25.44 -7.03
CA LYS A 624 10.10 24.85 -6.51
C LYS A 624 11.27 25.82 -6.60
N ALA A 625 12.17 25.74 -5.63
CA ALA A 625 13.45 26.45 -5.70
C ALA A 625 14.57 25.45 -6.07
N GLY A 626 14.81 25.26 -7.36
CA GLY A 626 15.67 24.19 -7.86
C GLY A 626 15.05 22.81 -7.54
N ASP A 627 15.75 21.97 -6.77
CA ASP A 627 15.23 20.67 -6.33
C ASP A 627 14.43 20.73 -5.04
N ASP A 628 14.30 21.90 -4.41
CA ASP A 628 13.57 22.09 -3.16
C ASP A 628 12.05 22.14 -3.39
N TRP A 629 11.33 21.16 -2.86
CA TRP A 629 9.88 21.09 -2.93
C TRP A 629 9.16 21.88 -1.83
N ALA A 630 9.86 22.39 -0.81
CA ALA A 630 9.21 23.07 0.31
C ALA A 630 8.30 24.24 -0.14
N PRO A 631 8.71 25.14 -1.04
CA PRO A 631 7.82 26.23 -1.50
C PRO A 631 6.59 25.72 -2.28
N ALA A 632 6.73 24.64 -3.04
CA ALA A 632 5.63 24.04 -3.80
C ALA A 632 4.61 23.37 -2.88
N ILE A 633 5.10 22.57 -1.90
CA ILE A 633 4.24 21.89 -0.93
C ILE A 633 3.53 22.93 -0.04
N GLN A 634 4.25 23.94 0.43
CA GLN A 634 3.66 25.01 1.23
C GLN A 634 2.55 25.73 0.46
N ALA A 635 2.78 26.03 -0.82
CA ALA A 635 1.76 26.66 -1.65
C ALA A 635 0.54 25.76 -1.90
N ALA A 636 0.72 24.45 -1.97
CA ALA A 636 -0.40 23.52 -2.05
C ALA A 636 -1.24 23.53 -0.76
N ILE A 637 -0.61 23.53 0.40
CA ILE A 637 -1.28 23.64 1.71
C ILE A 637 -1.99 24.99 1.83
N ASP A 638 -1.31 26.09 1.51
CA ASP A 638 -1.85 27.46 1.59
C ASP A 638 -2.90 27.76 0.51
N SER A 639 -3.13 26.88 -0.47
CA SER A 639 -4.21 26.99 -1.46
C SER A 639 -5.60 26.91 -0.84
N GLY A 640 -5.71 26.38 0.40
CA GLY A 640 -6.95 26.18 1.09
C GLY A 640 -7.71 24.92 0.68
N ALA A 641 -7.08 24.00 -0.04
CA ALA A 641 -7.62 22.68 -0.33
C ALA A 641 -7.70 21.84 0.95
N LYS A 642 -8.79 21.09 1.12
CA LYS A 642 -8.95 20.19 2.27
C LYS A 642 -8.02 19.00 2.23
N THR A 643 -7.76 18.45 1.04
CA THR A 643 -6.82 17.36 0.83
C THR A 643 -5.72 17.77 -0.11
N VAL A 644 -4.47 17.73 0.37
CA VAL A 644 -3.27 17.83 -0.46
C VAL A 644 -2.74 16.42 -0.67
N TYR A 645 -2.70 15.96 -1.92
CA TYR A 645 -2.20 14.64 -2.20
C TYR A 645 -0.88 14.67 -2.96
N PHE A 646 -0.07 13.67 -2.65
CA PHE A 646 1.27 13.49 -3.16
C PHE A 646 1.26 12.27 -4.08
N PRO A 647 1.28 12.43 -5.40
CA PRO A 647 1.56 11.33 -6.31
C PRO A 647 2.89 10.67 -5.94
N ARG A 648 3.07 9.44 -6.41
CA ARG A 648 4.33 8.75 -6.19
C ARG A 648 5.52 9.61 -6.62
N GLY A 649 6.51 9.71 -5.75
CA GLY A 649 7.73 10.49 -6.00
C GLY A 649 8.48 10.79 -4.71
N GLU A 650 9.64 11.36 -4.87
CA GLU A 650 10.43 11.93 -3.79
C GLU A 650 10.28 13.45 -3.80
N TYR A 651 9.99 14.00 -2.64
CA TYR A 651 9.78 15.44 -2.46
C TYR A 651 10.83 15.98 -1.49
N PRO A 652 12.09 16.18 -1.95
CA PRO A 652 13.14 16.69 -1.08
C PRO A 652 12.88 18.15 -0.71
N VAL A 653 13.09 18.50 0.56
CA VAL A 653 12.87 19.84 1.10
C VAL A 653 14.14 20.39 1.75
N GLN A 654 14.37 21.72 1.64
CA GLN A 654 15.49 22.44 2.27
C GLN A 654 15.06 23.28 3.45
N SER A 655 13.77 23.35 3.76
CA SER A 655 13.19 24.03 4.91
C SER A 655 11.95 23.29 5.39
N SER A 656 11.59 23.53 6.65
CA SER A 656 10.37 22.96 7.21
C SER A 656 9.12 23.47 6.49
N ILE A 657 8.16 22.58 6.32
CA ILE A 657 6.82 22.86 5.79
C ILE A 657 5.87 23.04 6.98
N HIS A 658 4.98 24.00 6.91
CA HIS A 658 3.98 24.26 7.93
C HIS A 658 2.61 23.74 7.51
N LEU A 659 2.10 22.74 8.22
CA LEU A 659 0.77 22.19 8.03
C LEU A 659 -0.23 23.00 8.86
N ARG A 660 -1.05 23.77 8.16
CA ARG A 660 -1.96 24.76 8.74
C ARG A 660 -3.13 25.08 7.81
N GLY A 661 -3.99 26.00 8.25
CA GLY A 661 -5.07 26.53 7.42
C GLY A 661 -6.21 25.53 7.22
N LYS A 662 -6.73 25.37 6.01
CA LYS A 662 -7.90 24.53 5.73
C LYS A 662 -7.57 23.07 5.43
N THR A 663 -6.31 22.70 5.31
CA THR A 663 -5.91 21.33 4.99
C THR A 663 -6.28 20.39 6.14
N GLU A 664 -7.11 19.41 5.83
CA GLU A 664 -7.60 18.36 6.74
C GLU A 664 -6.89 17.03 6.49
N ARG A 665 -6.26 16.86 5.31
CA ARG A 665 -5.58 15.63 4.95
C ARG A 665 -4.35 15.87 4.08
N LEU A 666 -3.24 15.25 4.46
CA LEU A 666 -2.12 14.96 3.55
C LEU A 666 -2.18 13.49 3.16
N TYR A 667 -2.32 13.21 1.88
CA TYR A 667 -2.47 11.85 1.38
C TYR A 667 -1.33 11.48 0.43
N GLY A 668 -0.52 10.53 0.81
CA GLY A 668 0.58 10.01 0.00
C GLY A 668 0.19 8.76 -0.79
N MET A 669 0.70 8.66 -2.01
CA MET A 669 0.61 7.45 -2.82
C MET A 669 1.96 6.73 -2.83
N HIS A 670 2.40 6.29 -1.64
CA HIS A 670 3.73 5.71 -1.44
C HIS A 670 4.85 6.65 -1.91
N CYS A 671 5.00 7.74 -1.21
CA CYS A 671 5.96 8.81 -1.49
C CYS A 671 6.53 9.34 -0.18
N GLY A 672 7.55 10.18 -0.27
CA GLY A 672 8.21 10.73 0.90
C GLY A 672 8.59 12.20 0.75
N ILE A 673 8.41 12.95 1.84
CA ILE A 673 9.00 14.27 2.05
C ILE A 673 10.34 14.03 2.74
N GLY A 674 11.42 14.08 1.94
CA GLY A 674 12.79 13.82 2.39
C GLY A 674 13.54 15.11 2.67
N ARG A 675 14.65 15.04 3.43
CA ARG A 675 15.58 16.16 3.59
C ARG A 675 16.49 16.25 2.37
N ALA A 676 16.57 17.42 1.76
CA ALA A 676 17.58 17.72 0.75
C ALA A 676 18.96 17.94 1.38
N LYS A 677 20.00 17.91 0.57
CA LYS A 677 21.37 18.18 1.02
C LYS A 677 21.46 19.57 1.66
N GLY A 678 21.94 19.63 2.89
CA GLY A 678 22.11 20.88 3.65
C GLY A 678 20.96 21.20 4.61
N PHE A 679 19.86 20.46 4.58
CA PHE A 679 18.82 20.55 5.61
C PHE A 679 19.34 19.94 6.93
N ALA A 680 19.14 20.63 8.04
CA ALA A 680 19.65 20.16 9.33
C ALA A 680 19.01 18.83 9.75
N ALA A 681 19.80 17.91 10.29
CA ALA A 681 19.34 16.56 10.62
C ALA A 681 18.34 16.51 11.78
N ASP A 682 18.38 17.48 12.66
CA ASP A 682 17.51 17.65 13.82
C ASP A 682 16.25 18.48 13.54
N GLU A 683 16.22 19.20 12.42
CA GLU A 683 15.03 19.97 12.02
C GLU A 683 13.96 19.06 11.42
N PRO A 684 12.67 19.22 11.78
CA PRO A 684 11.57 18.45 11.20
C PRO A 684 11.25 18.93 9.77
N ALA A 685 11.05 18.02 8.86
CA ALA A 685 10.60 18.38 7.50
C ALA A 685 9.17 18.93 7.48
N LEU A 686 8.33 18.53 8.46
CA LEU A 686 6.96 18.99 8.61
C LEU A 686 6.68 19.42 10.04
N ILE A 687 6.12 20.62 10.18
CA ILE A 687 5.64 21.18 11.45
C ILE A 687 4.11 21.32 11.36
N PHE A 688 3.39 20.67 12.26
CA PHE A 688 1.97 20.87 12.41
C PHE A 688 1.73 21.96 13.45
N ASP A 689 1.33 23.14 13.03
CA ASP A 689 1.18 24.35 13.86
C ASP A 689 -0.17 25.08 13.69
N GLU A 690 -1.20 24.34 13.30
CA GLU A 690 -2.58 24.82 13.20
C GLU A 690 -3.07 25.30 14.59
N PRO A 691 -3.55 26.55 14.73
CA PRO A 691 -3.93 27.09 16.03
C PRO A 691 -5.33 26.67 16.49
N ASP A 692 -6.20 26.16 15.62
CA ASP A 692 -7.57 25.78 15.97
C ASP A 692 -7.62 24.39 16.61
N ALA A 693 -7.79 24.33 17.92
CA ALA A 693 -7.87 23.09 18.70
C ALA A 693 -9.06 22.17 18.31
N ALA A 694 -10.11 22.70 17.67
CA ALA A 694 -11.27 21.90 17.27
C ALA A 694 -11.00 21.06 16.00
N ARG A 695 -9.90 21.33 15.31
CA ARG A 695 -9.58 20.66 14.06
C ARG A 695 -8.95 19.28 14.26
N THR A 696 -9.11 18.47 13.23
CA THR A 696 -8.41 17.20 13.07
C THR A 696 -7.70 17.18 11.73
N VAL A 697 -6.43 16.78 11.72
CA VAL A 697 -5.65 16.58 10.50
C VAL A 697 -5.17 15.14 10.41
N VAL A 698 -5.35 14.55 9.23
CA VAL A 698 -4.93 13.19 8.91
C VAL A 698 -3.70 13.23 8.00
N ILE A 699 -2.66 12.50 8.35
CA ILE A 699 -1.53 12.22 7.46
C ILE A 699 -1.55 10.72 7.14
N GLU A 700 -1.71 10.39 5.88
CA GLU A 700 -1.93 9.02 5.45
C GLU A 700 -0.96 8.60 4.35
N ARG A 701 -0.30 7.44 4.50
CA ARG A 701 0.60 6.79 3.51
C ARG A 701 1.72 7.71 3.00
N LEU A 702 2.21 8.58 3.85
CA LEU A 702 3.26 9.55 3.54
C LEU A 702 4.44 9.36 4.49
N ALA A 703 5.62 9.12 3.95
CA ALA A 703 6.86 9.15 4.72
C ALA A 703 7.33 10.61 4.89
N ILE A 704 7.82 10.96 6.06
CA ILE A 704 8.25 12.32 6.39
C ILE A 704 9.57 12.27 7.15
N ALA A 705 10.55 13.03 6.71
CA ALA A 705 11.86 13.09 7.36
C ALA A 705 11.84 13.99 8.61
N GLY A 706 11.02 13.61 9.59
CA GLY A 706 10.81 14.32 10.85
C GLY A 706 9.53 15.15 10.89
N LEU A 707 8.75 14.95 11.96
CA LEU A 707 7.45 15.58 12.18
C LEU A 707 7.40 16.19 13.58
N ARG A 708 7.07 17.47 13.67
CA ARG A 708 6.82 18.17 14.94
C ARG A 708 5.35 18.52 15.09
N HIS A 709 4.73 18.06 16.17
CA HIS A 709 3.36 18.43 16.54
C HIS A 709 3.39 19.63 17.51
N ALA A 710 3.18 20.81 16.97
CA ALA A 710 3.16 22.08 17.73
C ALA A 710 1.76 22.72 17.80
N SER A 711 0.73 21.98 17.39
CA SER A 711 -0.66 22.41 17.30
C SER A 711 -1.50 21.88 18.45
N PRO A 712 -2.46 22.62 19.01
CA PRO A 712 -3.47 22.09 19.91
C PRO A 712 -4.54 21.23 19.21
N ALA A 713 -4.56 21.18 17.88
CA ALA A 713 -5.46 20.35 17.08
C ALA A 713 -5.09 18.87 17.16
N THR A 714 -6.06 18.01 16.83
CA THR A 714 -5.86 16.55 16.79
C THR A 714 -5.11 16.15 15.54
N MET A 715 -4.10 15.27 15.69
CA MET A 715 -3.40 14.63 14.57
C MET A 715 -3.70 13.13 14.51
N VAL A 716 -3.93 12.63 13.32
CA VAL A 716 -4.09 11.20 13.02
C VAL A 716 -3.04 10.79 11.99
N LEU A 717 -2.18 9.84 12.34
CA LEU A 717 -1.20 9.25 11.43
C LEU A 717 -1.69 7.85 11.03
N LYS A 718 -1.91 7.63 9.72
CA LYS A 718 -2.39 6.35 9.17
C LYS A 718 -1.38 5.77 8.20
N SER A 719 -0.81 4.61 8.51
CA SER A 719 0.20 3.95 7.67
C SER A 719 1.24 4.93 7.14
N ALA A 720 1.64 5.89 7.98
CA ALA A 720 2.57 6.96 7.68
C ALA A 720 3.91 6.70 8.37
N GLY A 721 5.00 7.25 7.83
CA GLY A 721 6.33 7.17 8.44
C GLY A 721 6.80 8.57 8.88
N PRO A 722 6.56 8.99 10.12
CA PRO A 722 6.91 10.35 10.54
C PRO A 722 8.44 10.56 10.73
N GLY A 723 9.26 9.53 10.52
CA GLY A 723 10.69 9.57 10.84
C GLY A 723 10.88 9.77 12.34
N ARG A 724 11.42 10.95 12.74
CA ARG A 724 11.42 11.37 14.14
C ARG A 724 10.17 12.20 14.42
N TYR A 725 9.36 11.76 15.38
CA TYR A 725 8.24 12.53 15.92
C TYR A 725 8.67 13.28 17.18
N THR A 726 8.33 14.56 17.26
CA THR A 726 8.47 15.39 18.47
C THR A 726 7.19 16.18 18.75
N ASN A 727 6.96 16.54 20.00
CA ASN A 727 5.82 17.36 20.35
C ASN A 727 6.23 18.67 21.06
N ALA A 728 5.31 19.65 21.06
CA ALA A 728 5.49 20.92 21.74
C ALA A 728 4.53 21.06 22.95
N PRO A 729 4.77 21.99 23.87
CA PRO A 729 3.84 22.25 24.99
C PRO A 729 2.43 22.58 24.46
N GLY A 730 1.41 21.94 25.05
CA GLY A 730 0.00 22.18 24.71
C GLY A 730 -0.47 21.58 23.39
N CYS A 731 0.32 20.69 22.78
CA CYS A 731 -0.10 19.95 21.59
C CYS A 731 -1.35 19.10 21.84
N GLY A 732 -2.15 18.90 20.79
CA GLY A 732 -3.41 18.17 20.83
C GLY A 732 -3.24 16.65 20.88
N LYS A 733 -4.35 15.94 20.75
CA LYS A 733 -4.40 14.47 20.74
C LYS A 733 -3.64 13.89 19.53
N LEU A 734 -3.04 12.72 19.75
CA LEU A 734 -2.37 11.97 18.68
C LEU A 734 -2.96 10.56 18.56
N PHE A 735 -3.35 10.20 17.34
CA PHE A 735 -3.79 8.86 16.97
C PHE A 735 -2.81 8.26 15.97
N LEU A 736 -2.37 7.04 16.25
CA LEU A 736 -1.41 6.29 15.44
C LEU A 736 -2.09 5.00 14.98
N GLU A 737 -2.09 4.74 13.68
CA GLU A 737 -2.68 3.53 13.09
C GLU A 737 -1.73 2.92 12.06
N ASP A 738 -1.22 1.71 12.33
CA ASP A 738 -0.34 0.95 11.45
C ASP A 738 0.93 1.74 11.06
N LEU A 739 1.74 2.07 12.07
CA LEU A 739 2.98 2.80 11.87
C LEU A 739 4.21 1.90 12.06
N GLY A 740 5.25 2.11 11.22
CA GLY A 740 6.56 1.46 11.32
C GLY A 740 7.72 2.45 11.28
N ASP A 741 8.91 1.96 11.59
CA ASP A 741 10.23 2.58 11.37
C ASP A 741 10.35 4.07 11.77
N ALA A 742 9.89 4.44 12.97
CA ALA A 742 9.97 5.81 13.46
C ALA A 742 10.30 5.85 14.95
N ASP A 743 11.00 6.91 15.38
CA ASP A 743 11.24 7.22 16.78
C ASP A 743 10.28 8.32 17.26
N PHE A 744 9.85 8.19 18.52
CA PHE A 744 8.86 9.10 19.09
C PHE A 744 9.38 9.71 20.38
N HIS A 745 9.45 11.05 20.41
CA HIS A 745 9.87 11.82 21.56
C HIS A 745 8.71 12.68 22.07
N PHE A 746 8.05 12.21 23.13
CA PHE A 746 7.02 12.98 23.83
C PHE A 746 7.71 13.80 24.93
N ASP A 747 8.28 14.93 24.54
CA ASP A 747 8.99 15.83 25.46
C ASP A 747 8.04 16.59 26.39
N HIS A 748 6.74 16.55 26.09
CA HIS A 748 5.67 17.21 26.84
C HIS A 748 4.46 16.29 26.99
N PRO A 749 3.63 16.51 28.03
CA PRO A 749 2.40 15.74 28.20
C PRO A 749 1.51 15.76 26.97
N GLN A 750 1.12 14.59 26.50
CA GLN A 750 0.23 14.39 25.35
C GLN A 750 -0.62 13.14 25.55
N LYS A 751 -1.85 13.14 25.04
CA LYS A 751 -2.69 11.95 24.97
C LYS A 751 -2.51 11.24 23.64
N VAL A 752 -2.14 9.96 23.69
CA VAL A 752 -1.77 9.16 22.52
C VAL A 752 -2.55 7.86 22.53
N TRP A 753 -3.18 7.53 21.40
CA TRP A 753 -3.81 6.23 21.13
C TRP A 753 -3.17 5.61 19.93
N ALA A 754 -2.51 4.46 20.13
CA ALA A 754 -1.84 3.73 19.09
C ALA A 754 -2.54 2.39 18.78
N ARG A 755 -2.63 2.02 17.50
CA ARG A 755 -3.08 0.72 17.01
C ARG A 755 -2.06 0.21 16.02
N GLN A 756 -1.53 -0.97 16.26
CA GLN A 756 -0.46 -1.56 15.46
C GLN A 756 0.71 -0.58 15.29
N TRP A 757 1.51 -0.48 16.33
CA TRP A 757 2.68 0.40 16.37
C TRP A 757 3.97 -0.44 16.32
N ASN A 758 4.80 -0.20 15.32
CA ASN A 758 6.01 -0.96 15.05
C ASN A 758 7.28 -0.07 15.01
N PRO A 759 7.71 0.56 16.12
CA PRO A 759 8.93 1.33 16.15
C PRO A 759 10.14 0.41 16.21
N GLU A 760 11.03 0.51 15.23
CA GLU A 760 12.22 -0.32 15.10
C GLU A 760 13.47 0.55 15.01
N LEU A 761 14.29 0.54 16.06
CA LEU A 761 15.55 1.28 16.10
C LEU A 761 16.72 0.40 16.56
N HIS A 762 17.89 0.74 16.08
CA HIS A 762 19.16 0.21 16.57
C HIS A 762 19.82 1.16 17.58
N GLY A 763 20.56 0.60 18.53
CA GLY A 763 21.45 1.37 19.38
C GLY A 763 21.00 1.51 20.81
N ALA A 764 21.62 2.44 21.54
CA ALA A 764 21.49 2.55 23.00
C ALA A 764 20.24 3.30 23.48
N GLY A 765 19.64 4.13 22.63
CA GLY A 765 18.47 4.93 22.99
C GLY A 765 17.17 4.13 22.96
N PRO A 766 16.07 4.68 23.50
CA PRO A 766 14.75 4.09 23.35
C PRO A 766 14.11 4.44 22.00
N CYS A 767 13.22 3.56 21.50
CA CYS A 767 12.36 3.92 20.38
C CYS A 767 11.36 5.01 20.75
N ILE A 768 10.93 5.04 22.01
CA ILE A 768 9.91 5.97 22.51
C ILE A 768 10.40 6.57 23.83
N THR A 769 10.39 7.90 23.92
CA THR A 769 10.50 8.62 25.21
C THR A 769 9.16 9.24 25.57
N SER A 770 8.78 9.18 26.84
CA SER A 770 7.50 9.68 27.35
C SER A 770 7.68 10.48 28.64
N HIS A 771 7.78 11.80 28.53
CA HIS A 771 7.83 12.73 29.64
C HIS A 771 6.42 13.23 29.98
N GLY A 772 5.74 12.53 30.90
CA GLY A 772 4.38 12.88 31.34
C GLY A 772 3.26 12.58 30.33
N ALA A 773 3.51 11.90 29.23
CA ALA A 773 2.48 11.55 28.25
C ALA A 773 1.58 10.41 28.76
N THR A 774 0.34 10.36 28.26
CA THR A 774 -0.59 9.25 28.47
C THR A 774 -0.69 8.46 27.16
N ILE A 775 -0.16 7.24 27.15
CA ILE A 775 -0.07 6.38 25.97
C ILE A 775 -0.90 5.12 26.19
N TRP A 776 -1.92 4.93 25.39
CA TRP A 776 -2.62 3.66 25.22
C TRP A 776 -2.26 3.04 23.88
N CYS A 777 -1.86 1.76 23.87
CA CYS A 777 -1.45 1.06 22.67
C CYS A 777 -2.07 -0.33 22.61
N LEU A 778 -2.76 -0.64 21.51
CA LEU A 778 -3.25 -1.97 21.17
C LEU A 778 -2.45 -2.54 20.00
N GLY A 779 -1.70 -3.62 20.26
CA GLY A 779 -0.81 -4.19 19.26
C GLY A 779 0.46 -3.38 19.07
N PHE A 780 1.56 -3.95 19.50
CA PHE A 780 2.88 -3.34 19.43
C PHE A 780 3.87 -4.40 18.96
N LYS A 781 4.69 -4.09 17.96
CA LYS A 781 5.73 -5.04 17.54
C LYS A 781 7.04 -4.27 17.40
N THR A 782 8.14 -4.88 17.73
CA THR A 782 9.45 -4.25 17.57
C THR A 782 10.57 -5.28 17.50
N GLU A 783 11.62 -4.91 16.80
CA GLU A 783 12.84 -5.69 16.63
C GLU A 783 14.06 -4.95 17.22
N TYR A 784 15.25 -5.53 17.00
CA TYR A 784 16.57 -4.97 17.31
C TYR A 784 16.89 -4.78 18.80
N ASP A 785 18.03 -4.18 19.05
CA ASP A 785 18.72 -4.13 20.33
C ASP A 785 18.38 -2.90 21.21
N SER A 786 17.61 -1.95 20.70
CA SER A 786 17.26 -0.74 21.48
C SER A 786 16.28 -1.04 22.61
N SER A 787 16.26 -0.20 23.65
CA SER A 787 15.11 -0.12 24.56
C SER A 787 13.86 0.31 23.80
N LYS A 788 12.68 -0.15 24.22
CA LYS A 788 11.46 0.13 23.46
C LYS A 788 10.76 1.38 23.94
N LEU A 789 10.65 1.56 25.23
CA LEU A 789 10.01 2.75 25.80
C LEU A 789 10.62 3.13 27.16
N TRP A 790 10.93 4.41 27.33
CA TRP A 790 11.27 5.03 28.60
C TRP A 790 10.18 6.02 29.00
N ALA A 791 9.59 5.83 30.17
CA ALA A 791 8.53 6.65 30.73
C ALA A 791 8.98 7.28 32.05
N ASP A 792 8.73 8.59 32.21
CA ASP A 792 9.02 9.30 33.43
C ASP A 792 8.05 10.49 33.68
N ALA A 793 8.33 11.30 34.68
CA ALA A 793 7.58 12.53 34.99
C ALA A 793 6.06 12.31 35.13
N GLY A 794 5.64 11.18 35.73
CA GLY A 794 4.23 10.84 35.93
C GLY A 794 3.51 10.36 34.69
N ALA A 795 4.23 9.96 33.67
CA ALA A 795 3.66 9.35 32.45
C ALA A 795 2.78 8.13 32.78
N GLN A 796 1.81 7.85 31.93
CA GLN A 796 0.97 6.68 32.03
C GLN A 796 1.04 5.90 30.72
N THR A 797 1.54 4.67 30.79
CA THR A 797 1.76 3.85 29.60
C THR A 797 1.02 2.51 29.73
N GLU A 798 0.16 2.20 28.78
CA GLU A 798 -0.51 0.91 28.68
C GLU A 798 -0.32 0.33 27.28
N ILE A 799 0.43 -0.79 27.20
CA ILE A 799 0.72 -1.52 25.94
C ILE A 799 0.13 -2.91 26.05
N LEU A 800 -0.84 -3.21 25.20
CA LEU A 800 -1.63 -4.42 25.26
C LEU A 800 -1.44 -5.27 23.99
N GLY A 801 -0.91 -6.48 24.15
CA GLY A 801 -0.72 -7.44 23.04
C GLY A 801 0.49 -7.13 22.18
N ALA A 802 1.66 -6.93 22.80
CA ALA A 802 2.91 -6.69 22.08
C ALA A 802 3.63 -7.98 21.69
N PHE A 803 4.45 -7.89 20.64
CA PHE A 803 5.46 -8.87 20.30
C PHE A 803 6.83 -8.19 20.14
N ILE A 804 7.80 -8.68 20.90
CA ILE A 804 9.15 -8.12 20.97
C ILE A 804 10.14 -9.22 20.64
N TYR A 805 10.91 -9.03 19.56
CA TYR A 805 11.97 -9.97 19.31
C TYR A 805 13.30 -9.25 19.02
N PRO A 806 14.30 -9.45 19.87
CA PRO A 806 15.57 -8.77 19.73
C PRO A 806 16.43 -9.40 18.64
N ILE A 807 17.15 -8.54 17.90
CA ILE A 807 18.16 -8.94 16.94
C ILE A 807 19.46 -8.20 17.29
N GLY A 808 20.58 -8.93 17.33
CA GLY A 808 21.89 -8.39 17.67
C GLY A 808 22.23 -8.48 19.16
N PRO A 809 23.46 -8.14 19.56
CA PRO A 809 23.91 -8.24 20.95
C PRO A 809 23.25 -7.15 21.82
N ILE A 810 22.67 -7.56 22.95
CA ILE A 810 22.00 -6.67 23.90
C ILE A 810 22.83 -6.61 25.18
N PRO A 811 23.22 -5.40 25.66
CA PRO A 811 23.81 -5.23 26.98
C PRO A 811 22.89 -5.74 28.10
N ALA A 812 23.47 -6.41 29.10
CA ALA A 812 22.69 -7.05 30.16
C ALA A 812 21.87 -6.06 31.02
N ASP A 813 22.30 -4.81 31.07
CA ASP A 813 21.69 -3.71 31.82
C ASP A 813 20.67 -2.91 30.98
N ARG A 814 20.47 -3.28 29.71
CA ARG A 814 19.53 -2.56 28.82
C ARG A 814 18.12 -3.16 28.96
N PRO A 815 17.18 -2.44 29.58
CA PRO A 815 15.81 -2.90 29.71
C PRO A 815 15.04 -2.77 28.37
N ILE A 816 14.02 -3.60 28.22
CA ILE A 816 13.01 -3.40 27.17
C ILE A 816 12.20 -2.13 27.50
N PHE A 817 11.67 -2.08 28.71
CA PHE A 817 10.89 -0.96 29.22
C PHE A 817 11.55 -0.35 30.45
N LYS A 818 11.57 1.00 30.52
CA LYS A 818 11.98 1.73 31.70
C LYS A 818 10.83 2.58 32.18
N ASN A 819 10.47 2.41 33.46
CA ASN A 819 9.42 3.16 34.15
C ASN A 819 10.03 3.87 35.34
N THR A 820 10.04 5.20 35.36
CA THR A 820 10.63 6.00 36.45
C THR A 820 9.61 7.01 36.95
N ASP A 821 9.20 6.89 38.18
CA ASP A 821 8.19 7.77 38.78
C ASP A 821 6.94 7.93 37.90
N ALA A 822 6.49 6.82 37.30
CA ALA A 822 5.43 6.78 36.32
C ALA A 822 4.55 5.51 36.50
N ARG A 823 3.49 5.39 35.73
CA ARG A 823 2.58 4.24 35.76
C ARG A 823 2.68 3.44 34.47
N MET A 824 2.74 2.12 34.59
CA MET A 824 2.91 1.26 33.43
C MET A 824 2.11 -0.04 33.54
N SER A 825 1.47 -0.44 32.44
CA SER A 825 0.97 -1.81 32.22
C SER A 825 1.40 -2.32 30.87
N VAL A 826 1.97 -3.52 30.80
CA VAL A 826 2.39 -4.11 29.54
C VAL A 826 2.05 -5.60 29.48
N ILE A 827 1.56 -6.03 28.31
CA ILE A 827 1.27 -7.44 27.96
C ILE A 827 2.03 -7.73 26.67
N TYR A 828 2.97 -8.66 26.71
CA TYR A 828 3.78 -8.97 25.53
C TYR A 828 4.31 -10.39 25.49
N GLY A 829 4.51 -10.89 24.26
CA GLY A 829 5.35 -12.05 24.00
C GLY A 829 6.74 -11.65 23.53
N THR A 830 7.71 -12.50 23.74
CA THR A 830 9.06 -12.35 23.20
C THR A 830 9.57 -13.67 22.63
N SER A 831 10.50 -13.58 21.70
CA SER A 831 11.15 -14.75 21.10
C SER A 831 12.66 -14.57 21.09
N VAL A 832 13.38 -15.60 21.50
CA VAL A 832 14.85 -15.65 21.37
C VAL A 832 15.19 -16.12 19.96
N TYR A 833 15.63 -15.20 19.13
CA TYR A 833 16.09 -15.50 17.77
C TYR A 833 17.61 -15.49 17.66
N GLN A 834 18.26 -14.35 17.91
CA GLN A 834 19.72 -14.19 17.94
C GLN A 834 20.24 -13.82 19.33
N SER A 835 19.40 -13.19 20.14
CA SER A 835 19.74 -12.70 21.46
C SER A 835 18.48 -12.63 22.32
N ASP A 836 18.68 -12.32 23.59
CA ASP A 836 17.64 -12.17 24.60
C ASP A 836 17.94 -10.95 25.47
N HIS A 837 16.91 -10.31 25.98
CA HIS A 837 17.04 -9.30 27.02
C HIS A 837 17.22 -9.99 28.39
N ALA A 838 18.31 -9.72 29.07
CA ALA A 838 18.46 -10.16 30.46
C ALA A 838 17.53 -9.38 31.41
N LEU A 839 17.40 -8.07 31.15
CA LEU A 839 16.53 -7.14 31.85
C LEU A 839 15.33 -6.76 30.99
N HIS A 840 14.13 -7.10 31.44
CA HIS A 840 12.90 -6.79 30.71
C HIS A 840 12.33 -5.45 31.13
N ILE A 841 12.23 -5.18 32.43
CA ILE A 841 11.65 -3.93 32.93
C ILE A 841 12.53 -3.40 34.06
N LEU A 842 12.89 -2.12 33.95
CA LEU A 842 13.51 -1.37 35.01
C LEU A 842 12.44 -0.41 35.59
N ASP A 843 11.99 -0.69 36.80
CA ASP A 843 10.90 0.03 37.46
C ASP A 843 11.44 0.77 38.68
N THR A 844 11.31 2.10 38.71
CA THR A 844 11.94 2.97 39.72
C THR A 844 10.92 3.92 40.34
N ALA A 845 10.86 3.94 41.64
CA ALA A 845 10.06 4.89 42.45
C ALA A 845 10.99 5.66 43.39
N GLY A 846 11.28 6.91 43.06
CA GLY A 846 12.31 7.69 43.76
C GLY A 846 13.67 7.02 43.77
N SER A 847 14.12 6.52 44.94
CA SER A 847 15.38 5.76 45.06
C SER A 847 15.20 4.24 45.07
N ASP A 848 13.95 3.76 45.12
CA ASP A 848 13.68 2.30 45.09
C ASP A 848 13.65 1.81 43.65
N VAL A 849 14.48 0.80 43.37
CA VAL A 849 14.67 0.23 42.01
C VAL A 849 14.30 -1.25 42.04
N LYS A 850 13.43 -1.64 41.11
CA LYS A 850 13.07 -3.03 40.85
C LYS A 850 13.48 -3.44 39.44
N GLU A 851 14.24 -4.50 39.35
CA GLU A 851 14.64 -5.13 38.10
C GLU A 851 13.78 -6.36 37.85
N ILE A 852 13.06 -6.37 36.75
CA ILE A 852 12.26 -7.51 36.30
C ILE A 852 13.02 -8.17 35.16
N GLY A 853 13.69 -9.25 35.47
CA GLY A 853 14.45 -10.04 34.51
C GLY A 853 13.62 -11.11 33.79
N LYS A 854 14.30 -11.87 32.95
CA LYS A 854 13.69 -12.93 32.16
C LYS A 854 13.02 -14.05 32.99
N ASP A 855 13.45 -14.23 34.25
CA ASP A 855 12.89 -15.25 35.14
C ASP A 855 11.45 -14.93 35.59
N ALA A 856 10.98 -13.68 35.42
CA ALA A 856 9.61 -13.29 35.67
C ALA A 856 8.64 -13.65 34.52
N LEU A 857 9.14 -14.16 33.39
CA LEU A 857 8.33 -14.52 32.25
C LEU A 857 7.99 -16.00 32.27
N LYS A 858 6.89 -16.36 31.63
CA LYS A 858 6.53 -17.74 31.38
C LYS A 858 7.15 -18.22 30.07
N TRP A 859 8.07 -19.15 30.17
CA TRP A 859 8.83 -19.71 29.05
C TRP A 859 8.20 -20.99 28.48
N ALA A 860 8.17 -21.10 27.15
CA ALA A 860 7.86 -22.33 26.42
C ALA A 860 8.79 -22.40 25.19
N GLY A 861 9.82 -23.20 25.28
CA GLY A 861 10.88 -23.33 24.29
C GLY A 861 11.71 -22.03 24.18
N SER A 862 11.90 -21.52 22.98
CA SER A 862 12.61 -20.25 22.72
C SER A 862 11.76 -19.00 22.90
N ARG A 863 10.58 -19.13 23.52
CA ARG A 863 9.63 -18.04 23.68
C ARG A 863 9.24 -17.84 25.10
N ALA A 864 8.89 -16.61 25.37
CA ALA A 864 8.34 -16.24 26.65
C ALA A 864 7.23 -15.21 26.52
N ARG A 865 6.46 -15.09 27.59
CA ARG A 865 5.42 -14.08 27.67
C ARG A 865 5.36 -13.44 29.03
N MET A 866 5.06 -12.16 29.04
CA MET A 866 4.61 -11.39 30.18
C MET A 866 3.09 -11.27 30.07
N ASP A 867 2.37 -12.08 30.86
CA ASP A 867 0.90 -12.14 30.78
C ASP A 867 0.27 -10.82 31.23
N LEU A 868 0.82 -10.16 32.26
CA LEU A 868 0.61 -8.77 32.63
C LEU A 868 1.72 -8.30 33.57
N PHE A 869 2.42 -7.25 33.23
CA PHE A 869 3.16 -6.42 34.19
C PHE A 869 2.34 -5.16 34.48
N THR A 870 2.33 -4.75 35.75
CA THR A 870 1.65 -3.50 36.15
C THR A 870 2.40 -2.84 37.30
N SER A 871 2.53 -1.52 37.27
CA SER A 871 3.24 -0.71 38.27
C SER A 871 2.64 0.67 38.42
N ASP A 872 2.64 1.16 39.65
CA ASP A 872 2.42 2.55 40.00
C ASP A 872 3.64 3.05 40.81
N ALA A 873 4.62 3.56 40.12
CA ALA A 873 5.86 4.08 40.67
C ALA A 873 5.80 5.58 41.03
N THR A 874 4.63 6.22 40.95
CA THR A 874 4.48 7.65 41.19
C THR A 874 4.66 8.02 42.68
N GLY A 875 4.69 7.05 43.59
CA GLY A 875 4.88 7.29 45.02
C GLY A 875 3.66 7.94 45.73
N LYS A 876 2.49 8.00 45.04
CA LYS A 876 1.24 8.58 45.58
C LYS A 876 0.34 7.54 46.19
#